data_a3bb068b3eae5c3ed05c8dc98b12384f
#
_entry.id   a3bb068b3eae5c3ed05c8dc98b12384f
#
_cell.length_a   1.000
_cell.length_b   1.000
_cell.length_c   1.000
_cell.angle_alpha   90.00
_cell.angle_beta   90.00
_cell.angle_gamma   90.00
#
_symmetry.space_group_name_H-M   'P 1'
#
loop_
_entity.id
_entity.type
_entity.pdbx_description
1 polymer ?
#
loop_
_entity_poly.entity_id
_entity_poly.type
_entity_poly.pdbx_seq_one_letter_code
_entity_poly.pdbx_strand_id
1 'polypeptide(L)'
;MSKKKIELTDLEALPELLDGRHQVVPIITSGDDVVEEVSIPESLPILSLRSSVLFPGAITPITVGREKSIKLVRDVNAVHGLLGAVLQRETEVEVPQPDDMYKVGTAARIIKILEMPNGNLTVILSGLEKIEVGEYLQSEPYLKATVRTIRDSQPDDGNIEFQALVDSVREVSLNIINISPSIPKEAVFALKNIDSPRGLINFVCSNMDFSDEDRQALLEAPGLLARARKLLEILVREQQMAELKNEIQEKVKREIDKQQRDYYLQQQMRTIQDELGDTTDAEIDKMREAATKKNWSKEVGELFEKELSKVERLNPAVAEYSVQMTYLQLMLELPWNDVTKDNLDLDCARKQLDDDHFGLEEVKDRILEHLAVIKLKGDLKSPILCLYGPPGVGKTSLGRSVATALGRKFGRISLGGLHDESEIRGHRRTYIGAMPGRIIQTIKRCGSSNPVIILDEVDKITVSNHGDPSSALLEVLDPEQNTTFHDNYLDTEYDLSKVLFIATANDISAINPALRDRMEMINIPGYILEDKVQIADRHLVRKQCEAHGVKEQEMILPKQIVEKIIADYTRESGVRSLDKNIAKIARARAKQIAFEEAFAAELSAADVEKILGKPKFRNDEYEIAGMIGVVTGLAWTSVGGDILYIESVLTPGKGALNLTGNLGDVMKESATIGYEWVQAHCDELGIEAEMFEKKNLNIHVPEGAIPKDGPSAGITMVTSMVSTFTGREVKERIAMTGEMTLRGRVMPVGGIKEKILAAKRAGITELILCEDNRKDVEEIKAEYVAGLTFHYVKRIEEVLSLVLQ
;
A
#
# COMPACT_ATOMS: atom_id res chain seq x y z
N MET A 1 -35.06 -21.09 39.30
CA MET A 1 -34.76 -22.11 38.33
C MET A 1 -33.33 -22.54 38.56
N SER A 2 -33.14 -23.83 38.76
CA SER A 2 -31.93 -24.50 39.30
C SER A 2 -30.71 -24.25 38.39
N LYS A 3 -29.60 -23.71 38.97
CA LYS A 3 -28.27 -23.62 38.36
C LYS A 3 -27.73 -25.04 38.19
N LYS A 4 -27.72 -25.59 36.96
CA LYS A 4 -26.96 -26.79 36.65
C LYS A 4 -25.46 -26.44 36.66
N LYS A 5 -24.74 -26.97 37.66
CA LYS A 5 -23.30 -27.07 37.65
C LYS A 5 -22.92 -28.05 36.52
N ILE A 6 -22.09 -27.63 35.62
CA ILE A 6 -21.44 -28.53 34.67
C ILE A 6 -20.26 -29.14 35.42
N GLU A 7 -20.37 -30.40 35.77
CA GLU A 7 -19.29 -31.19 36.39
C GLU A 7 -18.34 -31.72 35.32
N LEU A 8 -17.10 -31.95 35.70
CA LEU A 8 -16.01 -32.50 34.87
C LEU A 8 -16.36 -33.81 34.10
N THR A 9 -17.51 -34.42 34.40
CA THR A 9 -18.01 -35.64 33.76
C THR A 9 -18.70 -35.41 32.41
N ASP A 10 -19.05 -34.19 32.05
CA ASP A 10 -19.69 -33.86 30.75
C ASP A 10 -18.71 -33.75 29.57
N LEU A 11 -17.43 -34.05 29.77
CA LEU A 11 -16.37 -34.01 28.74
C LEU A 11 -16.38 -35.21 27.78
N GLU A 12 -17.32 -36.13 27.89
CA GLU A 12 -17.45 -37.27 26.96
C GLU A 12 -18.01 -36.90 25.57
N ALA A 13 -18.59 -35.72 25.44
CA ALA A 13 -19.14 -35.24 24.16
C ALA A 13 -18.11 -34.50 23.27
N LEU A 14 -16.85 -34.41 23.64
CA LEU A 14 -15.78 -33.71 22.91
C LEU A 14 -15.39 -34.31 21.52
N PRO A 15 -15.60 -35.60 21.21
CA PRO A 15 -15.21 -36.11 19.89
C PRO A 15 -16.02 -35.52 18.71
N GLU A 16 -17.27 -35.09 18.95
CA GLU A 16 -18.12 -34.55 17.89
C GLU A 16 -17.84 -33.05 17.57
N LEU A 17 -17.09 -32.35 18.41
CA LEU A 17 -16.72 -30.94 18.27
C LEU A 17 -15.39 -30.74 17.51
N LEU A 18 -14.68 -31.81 17.16
CA LEU A 18 -13.35 -31.79 16.54
C LEU A 18 -13.34 -31.99 15.03
N ASP A 19 -14.51 -31.96 14.39
CA ASP A 19 -14.60 -32.06 12.92
C ASP A 19 -14.23 -30.69 12.29
N GLY A 20 -12.98 -30.51 12.04
CA GLY A 20 -12.18 -29.62 11.18
C GLY A 20 -12.64 -28.20 10.84
N ARG A 21 -13.73 -27.64 11.41
CA ARG A 21 -14.28 -26.32 11.03
C ARG A 21 -14.69 -25.37 12.15
N HIS A 22 -14.59 -25.79 13.42
CA HIS A 22 -14.97 -24.93 14.55
C HIS A 22 -13.79 -24.70 15.48
N GLN A 23 -13.43 -23.42 15.68
CA GLN A 23 -12.52 -23.02 16.75
C GLN A 23 -13.16 -23.37 18.07
N VAL A 24 -12.49 -24.24 18.84
CA VAL A 24 -12.96 -24.64 20.17
C VAL A 24 -12.81 -23.42 21.08
N VAL A 25 -13.92 -22.97 21.66
CA VAL A 25 -13.90 -21.88 22.65
C VAL A 25 -13.24 -22.39 23.92
N PRO A 26 -12.11 -21.82 24.38
CA PRO A 26 -11.50 -22.22 25.65
C PRO A 26 -12.46 -21.97 26.78
N ILE A 27 -12.68 -22.99 27.62
CA ILE A 27 -13.55 -22.91 28.77
C ILE A 27 -12.74 -22.37 29.94
N ILE A 28 -13.15 -21.23 30.51
CA ILE A 28 -12.61 -20.73 31.76
C ILE A 28 -13.48 -21.30 32.86
N THR A 29 -12.89 -22.03 33.81
CA THR A 29 -13.57 -22.46 35.01
C THR A 29 -13.87 -21.23 35.87
N SER A 30 -15.13 -20.84 35.96
CA SER A 30 -15.60 -19.78 36.86
C SER A 30 -15.58 -20.28 38.31
N GLY A 31 -14.64 -19.77 39.08
CA GLY A 31 -14.62 -19.99 40.52
C GLY A 31 -13.35 -19.40 41.13
N ASP A 32 -13.48 -18.25 41.79
CA ASP A 32 -12.43 -17.67 42.65
C ASP A 32 -12.18 -18.49 43.93
N ASP A 33 -12.88 -19.58 44.12
CA ASP A 33 -12.77 -20.46 45.29
C ASP A 33 -12.32 -21.86 44.88
N VAL A 34 -11.07 -22.05 44.84
CA VAL A 34 -10.15 -23.20 44.97
C VAL A 34 -8.98 -23.00 44.01
N VAL A 35 -8.16 -22.04 44.25
CA VAL A 35 -6.75 -22.14 43.90
C VAL A 35 -6.18 -23.18 44.87
N GLU A 36 -6.17 -24.46 44.49
CA GLU A 36 -5.17 -25.36 45.06
C GLU A 36 -3.84 -24.63 44.88
N GLU A 37 -3.17 -24.28 45.98
CA GLU A 37 -1.82 -23.74 45.90
C GLU A 37 -0.90 -24.83 45.32
N VAL A 38 -0.90 -24.89 44.01
CA VAL A 38 0.01 -25.79 43.27
C VAL A 38 1.39 -25.18 43.37
N SER A 39 2.20 -25.79 44.20
CA SER A 39 3.60 -25.43 44.28
C SER A 39 4.30 -25.70 42.94
N ILE A 40 4.65 -24.65 42.23
CA ILE A 40 5.36 -24.75 40.95
C ILE A 40 6.82 -25.05 41.26
N PRO A 41 7.39 -26.16 40.71
CA PRO A 41 8.80 -26.48 40.87
C PRO A 41 9.73 -25.41 40.34
N GLU A 42 10.93 -25.24 40.92
CA GLU A 42 11.94 -24.30 40.49
C GLU A 42 12.44 -24.52 39.03
N SER A 43 12.20 -25.70 38.47
CA SER A 43 12.51 -26.03 37.10
C SER A 43 11.37 -26.80 36.43
N LEU A 44 11.02 -26.42 35.23
CA LEU A 44 9.98 -27.04 34.41
C LEU A 44 10.50 -27.46 33.03
N PRO A 45 9.98 -28.55 32.45
CA PRO A 45 10.10 -28.82 31.04
C PRO A 45 9.32 -27.78 30.25
N ILE A 46 9.93 -27.21 29.20
CA ILE A 46 9.36 -26.10 28.42
C ILE A 46 8.81 -26.63 27.10
N LEU A 47 7.50 -26.52 26.93
CA LEU A 47 6.80 -26.81 25.70
C LEU A 47 6.79 -25.54 24.81
N SER A 48 7.47 -25.59 23.69
CA SER A 48 7.46 -24.50 22.72
C SER A 48 6.15 -24.47 21.94
N LEU A 49 5.43 -23.35 22.02
CA LEU A 49 4.22 -23.08 21.27
C LEU A 49 4.55 -22.32 19.98
N ARG A 50 3.91 -22.69 18.86
CA ARG A 50 4.22 -22.12 17.55
C ARG A 50 3.39 -20.88 17.25
N SER A 51 2.09 -20.92 17.56
CA SER A 51 1.12 -19.91 17.14
C SER A 51 -0.03 -19.75 18.15
N SER A 52 0.26 -19.92 19.44
CA SER A 52 -0.75 -19.72 20.48
C SER A 52 -0.09 -19.34 21.80
N VAL A 53 -0.74 -18.48 22.56
CA VAL A 53 -0.32 -18.09 23.92
C VAL A 53 -1.32 -18.65 24.91
N LEU A 54 -0.84 -19.36 25.90
CA LEU A 54 -1.67 -19.90 26.99
C LEU A 54 -1.76 -18.87 28.12
N PHE A 55 -2.96 -18.44 28.46
CA PHE A 55 -3.18 -17.56 29.61
C PHE A 55 -3.50 -18.31 30.87
N PRO A 56 -3.16 -17.77 32.06
CA PRO A 56 -3.58 -18.35 33.34
C PRO A 56 -5.11 -18.47 33.44
N GLY A 57 -5.59 -19.65 33.89
CA GLY A 57 -7.01 -19.97 34.00
C GLY A 57 -7.68 -20.41 32.69
N ALA A 58 -6.97 -20.37 31.56
CA ALA A 58 -7.50 -20.84 30.29
C ALA A 58 -7.25 -22.33 30.06
N ILE A 59 -8.22 -23.02 29.44
CA ILE A 59 -8.08 -24.40 28.97
C ILE A 59 -8.03 -24.37 27.46
N THR A 60 -6.89 -24.76 26.87
CA THR A 60 -6.67 -24.65 25.44
C THR A 60 -6.16 -25.95 24.84
N PRO A 61 -6.77 -26.46 23.77
CA PRO A 61 -6.23 -27.57 22.99
C PRO A 61 -5.04 -27.10 22.15
N ILE A 62 -3.93 -27.80 22.24
CA ILE A 62 -2.70 -27.48 21.52
C ILE A 62 -2.26 -28.70 20.73
N THR A 63 -2.05 -28.54 19.43
CA THR A 63 -1.54 -29.60 18.56
C THR A 63 -0.02 -29.67 18.63
N VAL A 64 0.49 -30.83 18.99
CA VAL A 64 1.91 -31.10 19.15
C VAL A 64 2.34 -32.13 18.11
N GLY A 65 3.22 -31.74 17.19
CA GLY A 65 3.71 -32.60 16.08
C GLY A 65 5.22 -32.85 16.12
N ARG A 66 6.00 -32.07 16.91
CA ARG A 66 7.47 -32.22 16.98
C ARG A 66 7.85 -33.37 17.90
N GLU A 67 8.80 -34.22 17.50
CA GLU A 67 9.25 -35.37 18.27
C GLU A 67 9.67 -35.02 19.71
N LYS A 68 10.46 -33.95 19.89
CA LYS A 68 10.88 -33.45 21.21
C LYS A 68 9.69 -33.04 22.08
N SER A 69 8.72 -32.39 21.51
CA SER A 69 7.50 -31.94 22.20
C SER A 69 6.57 -33.09 22.52
N ILE A 70 6.44 -34.08 21.64
CA ILE A 70 5.67 -35.30 21.88
C ILE A 70 6.29 -36.08 23.04
N LYS A 71 7.62 -36.22 23.05
CA LYS A 71 8.33 -36.87 24.14
C LYS A 71 8.13 -36.15 25.48
N LEU A 72 8.29 -34.80 25.47
CA LEU A 72 8.04 -33.98 26.66
C LEU A 72 6.65 -34.21 27.22
N VAL A 73 5.62 -34.17 26.37
CA VAL A 73 4.22 -34.32 26.79
C VAL A 73 3.97 -35.70 27.39
N ARG A 74 4.52 -36.76 26.79
CA ARG A 74 4.39 -38.13 27.32
C ARG A 74 5.11 -38.29 28.65
N ASP A 75 6.32 -37.80 28.80
CA ASP A 75 7.10 -37.87 30.02
C ASP A 75 6.43 -37.11 31.17
N VAL A 76 5.94 -35.89 30.92
CA VAL A 76 5.23 -35.07 31.91
C VAL A 76 3.89 -35.70 32.30
N ASN A 77 3.16 -36.26 31.34
CA ASN A 77 1.87 -36.94 31.65
C ASN A 77 2.05 -38.20 32.49
N ALA A 78 3.11 -38.97 32.26
CA ALA A 78 3.39 -40.20 33.01
C ALA A 78 3.63 -39.94 34.49
N VAL A 79 4.14 -38.75 34.85
CA VAL A 79 4.39 -38.36 36.26
C VAL A 79 3.34 -37.38 36.81
N HIS A 80 2.25 -37.14 36.08
CA HIS A 80 1.27 -36.11 36.39
C HIS A 80 1.89 -34.74 36.75
N GLY A 81 3.00 -34.40 36.06
CA GLY A 81 3.80 -33.22 36.34
C GLY A 81 3.23 -31.94 35.71
N LEU A 82 3.96 -30.85 35.92
CA LEU A 82 3.69 -29.57 35.30
C LEU A 82 4.69 -29.31 34.16
N LEU A 83 4.29 -28.48 33.20
CA LEU A 83 5.13 -27.98 32.12
C LEU A 83 5.02 -26.45 31.99
N GLY A 84 6.01 -25.80 31.41
CA GLY A 84 5.96 -24.40 31.03
C GLY A 84 5.58 -24.27 29.54
N ALA A 85 4.47 -23.64 29.23
CA ALA A 85 4.05 -23.36 27.88
C ALA A 85 4.57 -21.97 27.49
N VAL A 86 5.45 -21.89 26.48
CA VAL A 86 6.14 -20.65 26.06
C VAL A 86 6.06 -20.50 24.56
N LEU A 87 5.72 -19.32 24.09
CA LEU A 87 5.66 -19.00 22.67
C LEU A 87 7.08 -18.87 22.08
N GLN A 88 7.31 -19.36 20.87
CA GLN A 88 8.51 -19.08 20.09
C GLN A 88 8.40 -17.72 19.39
N ARG A 89 9.54 -17.04 19.13
CA ARG A 89 9.56 -15.71 18.51
C ARG A 89 9.22 -15.75 17.02
N GLU A 90 9.74 -16.73 16.33
CA GLU A 90 9.52 -16.90 14.87
C GLU A 90 8.78 -18.21 14.62
N THR A 91 7.65 -18.14 13.96
CA THR A 91 6.76 -19.28 13.67
C THR A 91 7.37 -20.29 12.71
N GLU A 92 8.36 -19.87 11.89
CA GLU A 92 8.99 -20.71 10.86
C GLU A 92 10.07 -21.66 11.41
N VAL A 93 10.61 -21.39 12.61
CA VAL A 93 11.65 -22.22 13.21
C VAL A 93 11.07 -23.56 13.63
N GLU A 94 11.56 -24.65 12.97
CA GLU A 94 11.09 -26.01 13.28
C GLU A 94 11.60 -26.55 14.61
N VAL A 95 12.85 -26.26 14.98
CA VAL A 95 13.48 -26.70 16.25
C VAL A 95 13.99 -25.48 17.00
N PRO A 96 13.12 -24.83 17.81
CA PRO A 96 13.50 -23.61 18.52
C PRO A 96 14.59 -23.90 19.57
N GLN A 97 15.60 -23.02 19.58
CA GLN A 97 16.65 -22.98 20.60
C GLN A 97 16.23 -22.04 21.74
N PRO A 98 16.94 -22.01 22.86
CA PRO A 98 16.64 -21.11 23.99
C PRO A 98 16.45 -19.63 23.60
N ASP A 99 17.23 -19.11 22.66
CA ASP A 99 17.17 -17.71 22.21
C ASP A 99 15.95 -17.40 21.33
N ASP A 100 15.35 -18.44 20.73
CA ASP A 100 14.15 -18.33 19.92
C ASP A 100 12.86 -18.27 20.75
N MET A 101 12.96 -18.38 22.06
CA MET A 101 11.81 -18.42 22.96
C MET A 101 11.56 -17.07 23.63
N TYR A 102 10.29 -16.76 23.91
CA TYR A 102 9.97 -15.63 24.78
C TYR A 102 10.36 -15.96 26.22
N LYS A 103 10.57 -14.93 27.05
CA LYS A 103 10.97 -15.10 28.46
C LYS A 103 9.80 -15.32 29.40
N VAL A 104 8.60 -14.95 28.97
CA VAL A 104 7.39 -15.08 29.77
C VAL A 104 6.46 -16.09 29.13
N GLY A 105 5.99 -17.02 29.93
CA GLY A 105 5.02 -18.06 29.56
C GLY A 105 4.08 -18.38 30.70
N THR A 106 3.40 -19.53 30.60
CA THR A 106 2.44 -20.00 31.59
C THR A 106 2.78 -21.41 32.03
N ALA A 107 2.85 -21.65 33.34
CA ALA A 107 2.90 -23.00 33.88
C ALA A 107 1.55 -23.68 33.64
N ALA A 108 1.58 -24.90 33.12
CA ALA A 108 0.38 -25.60 32.71
C ALA A 108 0.37 -27.07 33.19
N ARG A 109 -0.85 -27.59 33.36
CA ARG A 109 -1.14 -29.00 33.64
C ARG A 109 -1.79 -29.62 32.41
N ILE A 110 -1.40 -30.85 32.10
CA ILE A 110 -2.05 -31.66 31.05
C ILE A 110 -3.35 -32.21 31.60
N ILE A 111 -4.48 -31.91 30.97
CA ILE A 111 -5.80 -32.47 31.34
C ILE A 111 -6.06 -33.76 30.55
N LYS A 112 -5.84 -33.76 29.24
CA LYS A 112 -6.10 -34.88 28.34
C LYS A 112 -5.18 -34.85 27.12
N ILE A 113 -4.82 -36.03 26.65
CA ILE A 113 -4.07 -36.22 25.41
C ILE A 113 -4.95 -37.01 24.44
N LEU A 114 -5.08 -36.50 23.20
CA LEU A 114 -5.81 -37.15 22.11
C LEU A 114 -4.80 -37.44 20.99
N GLU A 115 -4.71 -38.69 20.57
CA GLU A 115 -3.85 -39.09 19.44
C GLU A 115 -4.62 -38.91 18.15
N MET A 116 -4.01 -38.17 17.21
CA MET A 116 -4.59 -37.92 15.89
C MET A 116 -4.13 -38.97 14.87
N PRO A 117 -4.93 -39.30 13.85
CA PRO A 117 -4.57 -40.31 12.84
C PRO A 117 -3.27 -40.05 12.08
N ASN A 118 -2.81 -38.77 12.04
CA ASN A 118 -1.55 -38.34 11.39
C ASN A 118 -0.31 -38.47 12.28
N GLY A 119 -0.43 -39.06 13.49
CA GLY A 119 0.67 -39.24 14.45
C GLY A 119 0.94 -38.03 15.35
N ASN A 120 0.24 -36.90 15.15
CA ASN A 120 0.32 -35.74 16.04
C ASN A 120 -0.50 -35.98 17.32
N LEU A 121 -0.15 -35.27 18.40
CA LEU A 121 -0.92 -35.27 19.63
C LEU A 121 -1.68 -33.94 19.76
N THR A 122 -2.98 -33.99 20.09
CA THR A 122 -3.69 -32.83 20.59
C THR A 122 -3.74 -32.92 22.12
N VAL A 123 -3.13 -31.95 22.77
CA VAL A 123 -2.96 -31.89 24.22
C VAL A 123 -3.84 -30.79 24.77
N ILE A 124 -4.75 -31.11 25.66
CA ILE A 124 -5.56 -30.12 26.37
C ILE A 124 -4.78 -29.66 27.59
N LEU A 125 -4.35 -28.41 27.57
CA LEU A 125 -3.60 -27.77 28.64
C LEU A 125 -4.50 -26.84 29.46
N SER A 126 -4.32 -26.88 30.79
CA SER A 126 -4.87 -25.90 31.73
C SER A 126 -3.74 -24.98 32.20
N GLY A 127 -3.83 -23.70 31.89
CA GLY A 127 -2.90 -22.69 32.39
C GLY A 127 -3.11 -22.42 33.86
N LEU A 128 -2.04 -22.46 34.67
CA LEU A 128 -2.09 -22.24 36.11
C LEU A 128 -1.66 -20.81 36.46
N GLU A 129 -0.36 -20.56 36.41
CA GLU A 129 0.25 -19.28 36.80
C GLU A 129 1.25 -18.80 35.73
N LYS A 130 1.41 -17.49 35.64
CA LYS A 130 2.42 -16.86 34.79
C LYS A 130 3.82 -17.14 35.33
N ILE A 131 4.73 -17.50 34.44
CA ILE A 131 6.12 -17.80 34.78
C ILE A 131 7.10 -16.97 33.93
N GLU A 132 8.19 -16.61 34.52
CA GLU A 132 9.39 -16.09 33.84
C GLU A 132 10.39 -17.24 33.72
N VAL A 133 10.84 -17.48 32.49
CA VAL A 133 11.85 -18.48 32.17
C VAL A 133 13.24 -17.90 32.41
N GLY A 134 14.03 -18.56 33.28
CA GLY A 134 15.40 -18.18 33.58
C GLY A 134 16.41 -18.95 32.72
N GLU A 135 17.39 -19.58 33.35
CA GLU A 135 18.43 -20.34 32.66
C GLU A 135 17.91 -21.69 32.16
N TYR A 136 18.23 -22.02 30.91
CA TYR A 136 17.95 -23.33 30.35
C TYR A 136 18.96 -24.36 30.85
N LEU A 137 18.48 -25.36 31.54
CA LEU A 137 19.30 -26.40 32.20
C LEU A 137 19.68 -27.53 31.23
N GLN A 138 18.84 -27.79 30.25
CA GLN A 138 19.09 -28.79 29.21
C GLN A 138 18.30 -28.45 27.93
N SER A 139 18.79 -28.93 26.80
CA SER A 139 18.13 -28.82 25.47
C SER A 139 17.77 -30.18 24.85
N GLU A 140 18.34 -31.27 25.40
CA GLU A 140 18.07 -32.64 24.99
C GLU A 140 17.62 -33.48 26.20
N PRO A 141 16.59 -34.34 26.14
CA PRO A 141 15.79 -34.64 24.93
C PRO A 141 14.72 -33.59 24.62
N TYR A 142 14.47 -32.63 25.50
CA TYR A 142 13.60 -31.48 25.35
C TYR A 142 14.09 -30.32 26.23
N LEU A 143 13.60 -29.14 25.98
CA LEU A 143 13.98 -27.95 26.74
C LEU A 143 13.51 -28.04 28.18
N LYS A 144 14.40 -27.79 29.15
CA LYS A 144 14.09 -27.65 30.57
C LYS A 144 14.78 -26.39 31.09
N ALA A 145 14.05 -25.55 31.80
CA ALA A 145 14.59 -24.31 32.34
C ALA A 145 14.20 -24.09 33.81
N THR A 146 14.97 -23.22 34.46
CA THR A 146 14.54 -22.66 35.74
C THR A 146 13.39 -21.69 35.51
N VAL A 147 12.40 -21.69 36.41
CA VAL A 147 11.24 -20.83 36.30
C VAL A 147 10.98 -20.08 37.58
N ARG A 148 10.51 -18.85 37.46
CA ARG A 148 10.04 -18.04 38.57
C ARG A 148 8.58 -17.65 38.33
N THR A 149 7.75 -17.88 39.31
CA THR A 149 6.33 -17.48 39.25
C THR A 149 6.20 -15.97 39.35
N ILE A 150 5.44 -15.38 38.43
CA ILE A 150 5.08 -13.96 38.45
C ILE A 150 3.62 -13.85 38.85
N ARG A 151 3.36 -13.30 40.04
CA ARG A 151 1.97 -12.99 40.45
C ARG A 151 1.60 -11.64 39.92
N ASP A 152 0.49 -11.56 39.17
CA ASP A 152 -0.04 -10.28 38.70
C ASP A 152 -0.49 -9.44 39.92
N SER A 153 -0.05 -8.20 39.99
CA SER A 153 -0.55 -7.25 40.99
C SER A 153 -2.03 -6.99 40.73
N GLN A 154 -2.85 -7.21 41.76
CA GLN A 154 -4.26 -6.84 41.71
C GLN A 154 -4.40 -5.38 42.14
N PRO A 155 -5.21 -4.57 41.44
CA PRO A 155 -5.57 -3.24 41.93
C PRO A 155 -6.36 -3.34 43.23
N ASP A 156 -6.29 -2.32 44.09
CA ASP A 156 -7.06 -2.25 45.34
C ASP A 156 -8.57 -2.37 45.07
N ASP A 157 -9.29 -3.05 45.97
CA ASP A 157 -10.75 -3.16 45.92
C ASP A 157 -11.37 -1.75 45.99
N GLY A 158 -12.00 -1.33 44.88
CA GLY A 158 -12.58 0.02 44.73
C GLY A 158 -11.84 0.97 43.74
N ASN A 159 -10.84 0.47 43.03
CA ASN A 159 -10.20 1.25 41.96
C ASN A 159 -11.19 1.51 40.80
N ILE A 160 -11.75 2.74 40.76
CA ILE A 160 -12.75 3.17 39.79
C ILE A 160 -12.22 3.07 38.33
N GLU A 161 -10.93 3.38 38.12
CA GLU A 161 -10.29 3.28 36.79
C GLU A 161 -10.28 1.84 36.30
N PHE A 162 -9.94 0.90 37.17
CA PHE A 162 -9.90 -0.52 36.81
C PHE A 162 -11.28 -1.07 36.49
N GLN A 163 -12.31 -0.71 37.27
CA GLN A 163 -13.69 -1.12 36.99
C GLN A 163 -14.17 -0.57 35.66
N ALA A 164 -13.93 0.72 35.38
CA ALA A 164 -14.29 1.33 34.11
C ALA A 164 -13.59 0.66 32.90
N LEU A 165 -12.33 0.28 33.06
CA LEU A 165 -11.60 -0.46 32.03
C LEU A 165 -12.20 -1.84 31.79
N VAL A 166 -12.56 -2.58 32.84
CA VAL A 166 -13.18 -3.92 32.74
C VAL A 166 -14.54 -3.85 32.05
N ASP A 167 -15.34 -2.85 32.38
CA ASP A 167 -16.64 -2.61 31.73
C ASP A 167 -16.47 -2.25 30.26
N SER A 168 -15.51 -1.39 29.94
CA SER A 168 -15.19 -1.01 28.55
C SER A 168 -14.67 -2.23 27.76
N VAL A 169 -13.80 -3.05 28.32
CA VAL A 169 -13.32 -4.30 27.70
C VAL A 169 -14.50 -5.23 27.39
N ARG A 170 -15.44 -5.37 28.34
CA ARG A 170 -16.65 -6.19 28.15
C ARG A 170 -17.50 -5.67 27.01
N GLU A 171 -17.78 -4.36 26.99
CA GLU A 171 -18.63 -3.72 25.99
C GLU A 171 -18.02 -3.82 24.58
N VAL A 172 -16.75 -3.45 24.42
CA VAL A 172 -16.07 -3.50 23.13
C VAL A 172 -15.95 -4.95 22.62
N SER A 173 -15.67 -5.89 23.51
CA SER A 173 -15.64 -7.33 23.17
C SER A 173 -17.00 -7.83 22.66
N LEU A 174 -18.09 -7.45 23.30
CA LEU A 174 -19.44 -7.80 22.85
C LEU A 174 -19.75 -7.20 21.48
N ASN A 175 -19.33 -5.97 21.22
CA ASN A 175 -19.51 -5.33 19.91
C ASN A 175 -18.75 -6.06 18.82
N ILE A 176 -17.48 -6.43 19.04
CA ILE A 176 -16.68 -7.20 18.08
C ILE A 176 -17.34 -8.55 17.77
N ILE A 177 -17.81 -9.30 18.78
CA ILE A 177 -18.45 -10.60 18.59
C ILE A 177 -19.75 -10.46 17.77
N ASN A 178 -20.51 -9.38 17.97
CA ASN A 178 -21.74 -9.14 17.21
C ASN A 178 -21.47 -8.80 15.74
N ILE A 179 -20.35 -8.14 15.45
CA ILE A 179 -19.98 -7.70 14.09
C ILE A 179 -19.23 -8.82 13.34
N SER A 180 -18.44 -9.63 14.04
CA SER A 180 -17.56 -10.63 13.44
C SER A 180 -18.28 -11.99 13.30
N PRO A 181 -18.47 -12.52 12.09
CA PRO A 181 -19.06 -13.83 11.87
C PRO A 181 -18.13 -15.01 12.24
N SER A 182 -16.85 -14.75 12.48
CA SER A 182 -15.84 -15.76 12.81
C SER A 182 -15.85 -16.22 14.26
N ILE A 183 -16.48 -15.44 15.17
CA ILE A 183 -16.51 -15.75 16.60
C ILE A 183 -17.86 -16.40 16.94
N PRO A 184 -17.88 -17.57 17.60
CA PRO A 184 -19.11 -18.23 18.00
C PRO A 184 -19.98 -17.38 18.92
N LYS A 185 -21.29 -17.34 18.66
CA LYS A 185 -22.24 -16.54 19.46
C LYS A 185 -22.34 -17.01 20.92
N GLU A 186 -21.94 -18.23 21.20
CA GLU A 186 -21.82 -18.80 22.54
C GLU A 186 -20.83 -18.01 23.42
N ALA A 187 -19.83 -17.39 22.85
CA ALA A 187 -18.88 -16.51 23.54
C ALA A 187 -19.56 -15.29 24.18
N VAL A 188 -20.68 -14.79 23.62
CA VAL A 188 -21.50 -13.73 24.23
C VAL A 188 -22.06 -14.15 25.58
N PHE A 189 -22.51 -15.41 25.67
CA PHE A 189 -23.06 -15.93 26.93
C PHE A 189 -21.96 -16.10 27.98
N ALA A 190 -20.79 -16.60 27.62
CA ALA A 190 -19.64 -16.72 28.51
C ALA A 190 -19.20 -15.33 29.04
N LEU A 191 -19.05 -14.34 28.16
CA LEU A 191 -18.64 -12.97 28.51
C LEU A 191 -19.62 -12.28 29.51
N LYS A 192 -20.91 -12.56 29.38
CA LYS A 192 -21.94 -11.99 30.28
C LYS A 192 -21.97 -12.65 31.67
N ASN A 193 -21.49 -13.87 31.79
CA ASN A 193 -21.57 -14.66 33.05
C ASN A 193 -20.24 -14.74 33.79
N ILE A 194 -19.15 -14.13 33.29
CA ILE A 194 -17.90 -14.06 34.04
C ILE A 194 -17.93 -12.85 34.96
N ASP A 195 -17.98 -13.10 36.28
CA ASP A 195 -18.05 -12.06 37.30
C ASP A 195 -16.64 -11.55 37.69
N SER A 196 -15.63 -12.43 37.65
CA SER A 196 -14.25 -12.08 38.02
C SER A 196 -13.56 -11.19 36.93
N PRO A 197 -13.07 -9.99 37.30
CA PRO A 197 -12.33 -9.12 36.36
C PRO A 197 -11.10 -9.82 35.75
N ARG A 198 -10.35 -10.59 36.56
CA ARG A 198 -9.20 -11.38 36.07
C ARG A 198 -9.64 -12.44 35.08
N GLY A 199 -10.73 -13.14 35.40
CA GLY A 199 -11.33 -14.16 34.52
C GLY A 199 -11.78 -13.56 33.18
N LEU A 200 -12.45 -12.42 33.22
CA LEU A 200 -12.90 -11.71 32.01
C LEU A 200 -11.73 -11.31 31.11
N ILE A 201 -10.72 -10.64 31.67
CA ILE A 201 -9.55 -10.19 30.90
C ILE A 201 -8.85 -11.37 30.23
N ASN A 202 -8.57 -12.45 31.01
CA ASN A 202 -7.90 -13.62 30.45
C ASN A 202 -8.77 -14.37 29.43
N PHE A 203 -10.10 -14.39 29.60
CA PHE A 203 -11.04 -14.95 28.65
C PHE A 203 -10.97 -14.20 27.31
N VAL A 204 -11.01 -12.87 27.34
CA VAL A 204 -10.92 -12.04 26.13
C VAL A 204 -9.56 -12.21 25.45
N CYS A 205 -8.46 -12.20 26.21
CA CYS A 205 -7.12 -12.44 25.67
C CYS A 205 -6.97 -13.79 24.96
N SER A 206 -7.69 -14.82 25.43
CA SER A 206 -7.60 -16.21 24.90
C SER A 206 -8.52 -16.44 23.69
N ASN A 207 -9.67 -15.74 23.60
CA ASN A 207 -10.73 -16.06 22.65
C ASN A 207 -10.91 -15.05 21.50
N MET A 208 -10.33 -13.86 21.61
CA MET A 208 -10.34 -12.88 20.51
C MET A 208 -9.25 -13.20 19.49
N ASP A 209 -9.49 -12.82 18.26
CA ASP A 209 -8.58 -13.05 17.14
C ASP A 209 -7.47 -11.98 17.09
N PHE A 210 -6.52 -12.11 18.03
CA PHE A 210 -5.35 -11.22 18.11
C PHE A 210 -4.14 -11.86 17.46
N SER A 211 -3.19 -11.05 17.04
CA SER A 211 -1.87 -11.52 16.59
C SER A 211 -1.13 -12.21 17.76
N ASP A 212 -0.26 -13.15 17.46
CA ASP A 212 0.55 -13.83 18.47
C ASP A 212 1.44 -12.86 19.26
N GLU A 213 1.91 -11.80 18.60
CA GLU A 213 2.68 -10.71 19.22
C GLU A 213 1.83 -9.92 20.23
N ASP A 214 0.58 -9.58 19.88
CA ASP A 214 -0.33 -8.89 20.77
C ASP A 214 -0.70 -9.77 21.98
N ARG A 215 -0.98 -11.07 21.74
CA ARG A 215 -1.24 -12.02 22.83
C ARG A 215 -0.07 -12.15 23.78
N GLN A 216 1.16 -12.26 23.25
CA GLN A 216 2.36 -12.34 24.07
C GLN A 216 2.59 -11.04 24.86
N ALA A 217 2.41 -9.90 24.23
CA ALA A 217 2.51 -8.60 24.86
C ALA A 217 1.46 -8.37 25.98
N LEU A 218 0.27 -8.97 25.85
CA LEU A 218 -0.74 -8.99 26.90
C LEU A 218 -0.35 -9.92 28.07
N LEU A 219 0.26 -11.08 27.79
CA LEU A 219 0.77 -11.96 28.81
C LEU A 219 1.92 -11.32 29.60
N GLU A 220 2.82 -10.60 28.93
CA GLU A 220 3.96 -9.93 29.54
C GLU A 220 3.60 -8.72 30.39
N ALA A 221 2.42 -8.16 30.24
CA ALA A 221 2.00 -6.96 30.96
C ALA A 221 2.21 -7.07 32.50
N PRO A 222 2.77 -6.01 33.14
CA PRO A 222 3.22 -6.07 34.52
C PRO A 222 2.07 -5.87 35.55
N GLY A 223 1.01 -6.64 35.45
CA GLY A 223 -0.16 -6.57 36.35
C GLY A 223 -1.47 -6.39 35.60
N LEU A 224 -2.56 -6.59 36.33
CA LEU A 224 -3.89 -6.72 35.74
C LEU A 224 -4.42 -5.39 35.16
N LEU A 225 -4.10 -4.24 35.78
CA LEU A 225 -4.48 -2.91 35.31
C LEU A 225 -3.78 -2.58 33.97
N ALA A 226 -2.46 -2.83 33.89
CA ALA A 226 -1.70 -2.58 32.67
C ALA A 226 -2.16 -3.49 31.52
N ARG A 227 -2.47 -4.77 31.82
CA ARG A 227 -3.03 -5.71 30.85
C ARG A 227 -4.40 -5.25 30.34
N ALA A 228 -5.30 -4.79 31.24
CA ALA A 228 -6.63 -4.30 30.86
C ALA A 228 -6.56 -3.07 29.94
N ARG A 229 -5.65 -2.12 30.25
CA ARG A 229 -5.45 -0.92 29.41
C ARG A 229 -4.93 -1.30 28.03
N LYS A 230 -3.94 -2.15 27.94
CA LYS A 230 -3.37 -2.63 26.68
C LYS A 230 -4.39 -3.46 25.88
N LEU A 231 -5.18 -4.30 26.59
CA LEU A 231 -6.25 -5.07 25.97
C LEU A 231 -7.31 -4.16 25.34
N LEU A 232 -7.73 -3.11 26.03
CA LEU A 232 -8.71 -2.16 25.50
C LEU A 232 -8.20 -1.45 24.26
N GLU A 233 -6.91 -1.06 24.23
CA GLU A 233 -6.27 -0.45 23.06
C GLU A 233 -6.32 -1.39 21.83
N ILE A 234 -5.97 -2.65 22.03
CA ILE A 234 -6.02 -3.67 20.96
C ILE A 234 -7.46 -3.90 20.51
N LEU A 235 -8.41 -4.03 21.45
CA LEU A 235 -9.82 -4.24 21.13
C LEU A 235 -10.44 -3.10 20.32
N VAL A 236 -10.11 -1.84 20.62
CA VAL A 236 -10.60 -0.68 19.86
C VAL A 236 -10.07 -0.71 18.42
N ARG A 237 -8.80 -1.08 18.23
CA ARG A 237 -8.22 -1.26 16.90
C ARG A 237 -8.93 -2.38 16.12
N GLU A 238 -9.15 -3.53 16.76
CA GLU A 238 -9.84 -4.67 16.14
C GLU A 238 -11.31 -4.39 15.84
N GLN A 239 -12.00 -3.61 16.69
CA GLN A 239 -13.37 -3.15 16.40
C GLN A 239 -13.42 -2.32 15.11
N GLN A 240 -12.52 -1.34 14.97
CA GLN A 240 -12.46 -0.50 13.76
C GLN A 240 -12.19 -1.33 12.49
N MET A 241 -11.32 -2.33 12.60
CA MET A 241 -11.05 -3.25 11.49
C MET A 241 -12.25 -4.14 11.16
N ALA A 242 -12.97 -4.63 12.17
CA ALA A 242 -14.17 -5.44 11.99
C ALA A 242 -15.32 -4.63 11.36
N GLU A 243 -15.52 -3.39 11.81
CA GLU A 243 -16.50 -2.46 11.24
C GLU A 243 -16.22 -2.19 9.75
N LEU A 244 -14.95 -1.90 9.41
CA LEU A 244 -14.55 -1.66 8.03
C LEU A 244 -14.74 -2.90 7.13
N LYS A 245 -14.37 -4.08 7.63
CA LYS A 245 -14.60 -5.36 6.92
C LYS A 245 -16.09 -5.61 6.68
N ASN A 246 -16.93 -5.33 7.68
CA ASN A 246 -18.37 -5.50 7.57
C ASN A 246 -19.01 -4.51 6.59
N GLU A 247 -18.57 -3.23 6.60
CA GLU A 247 -19.02 -2.25 5.60
C GLU A 247 -18.66 -2.66 4.16
N ILE A 248 -17.46 -3.20 3.96
CA ILE A 248 -17.03 -3.69 2.64
C ILE A 248 -17.89 -4.90 2.23
N GLN A 249 -18.11 -5.85 3.14
CA GLN A 249 -18.94 -7.03 2.87
C GLN A 249 -20.41 -6.66 2.58
N GLU A 250 -20.97 -5.69 3.31
CA GLU A 250 -22.32 -5.19 3.04
C GLU A 250 -22.44 -4.49 1.68
N LYS A 251 -21.40 -3.70 1.30
CA LYS A 251 -21.37 -3.07 -0.04
C LYS A 251 -21.32 -4.13 -1.14
N VAL A 252 -20.44 -5.11 -1.00
CA VAL A 252 -20.34 -6.23 -1.96
C VAL A 252 -21.64 -7.03 -2.00
N LYS A 253 -22.26 -7.32 -0.84
CA LYS A 253 -23.54 -8.04 -0.78
C LYS A 253 -24.67 -7.26 -1.43
N ARG A 254 -24.77 -5.93 -1.19
CA ARG A 254 -25.75 -5.06 -1.85
C ARG A 254 -25.57 -5.01 -3.36
N GLU A 255 -24.32 -5.00 -3.84
CA GLU A 255 -24.02 -5.07 -5.27
C GLU A 255 -24.42 -6.43 -5.87
N ILE A 256 -24.13 -7.53 -5.18
CA ILE A 256 -24.55 -8.89 -5.58
C ILE A 256 -26.07 -9.03 -5.53
N ASP A 257 -26.73 -8.57 -4.46
CA ASP A 257 -28.19 -8.61 -4.33
C ASP A 257 -28.87 -7.76 -5.40
N LYS A 258 -28.29 -6.61 -5.76
CA LYS A 258 -28.78 -5.79 -6.88
C LYS A 258 -28.64 -6.51 -8.21
N GLN A 259 -27.48 -7.12 -8.48
CA GLN A 259 -27.26 -7.93 -9.68
C GLN A 259 -28.18 -9.16 -9.73
N GLN A 260 -28.39 -9.84 -8.59
CA GLN A 260 -29.34 -10.97 -8.52
C GLN A 260 -30.78 -10.51 -8.70
N ARG A 261 -31.17 -9.36 -8.14
CA ARG A 261 -32.51 -8.80 -8.31
C ARG A 261 -32.74 -8.36 -9.75
N ASP A 262 -31.77 -7.70 -10.38
CA ASP A 262 -31.85 -7.32 -11.79
C ASP A 262 -31.89 -8.57 -12.70
N TYR A 263 -31.14 -9.62 -12.37
CA TYR A 263 -31.21 -10.93 -13.03
C TYR A 263 -32.57 -11.58 -12.82
N TYR A 264 -33.12 -11.57 -11.59
CA TYR A 264 -34.44 -12.16 -11.30
C TYR A 264 -35.57 -11.40 -11.97
N LEU A 265 -35.50 -10.07 -12.02
CA LEU A 265 -36.45 -9.24 -12.78
C LEU A 265 -36.34 -9.47 -14.29
N GLN A 266 -35.14 -9.64 -14.81
CA GLN A 266 -34.92 -10.03 -16.21
C GLN A 266 -35.48 -11.44 -16.49
N GLN A 267 -35.32 -12.37 -15.55
CA GLN A 267 -35.87 -13.72 -15.69
C GLN A 267 -37.41 -13.73 -15.59
N GLN A 268 -38.01 -12.92 -14.69
CA GLN A 268 -39.45 -12.73 -14.65
C GLN A 268 -39.97 -12.06 -15.91
N MET A 269 -39.29 -11.05 -16.46
CA MET A 269 -39.62 -10.48 -17.76
C MET A 269 -39.55 -11.53 -18.88
N ARG A 270 -38.54 -12.41 -18.88
CA ARG A 270 -38.43 -13.52 -19.82
C ARG A 270 -39.60 -14.50 -19.68
N THR A 271 -39.92 -14.94 -18.45
CA THR A 271 -41.05 -15.86 -18.21
C THR A 271 -42.37 -15.23 -18.64
N ILE A 272 -42.55 -13.93 -18.42
CA ILE A 272 -43.76 -13.21 -18.92
C ILE A 272 -43.73 -13.06 -20.46
N GLN A 273 -42.57 -12.88 -21.08
CA GLN A 273 -42.40 -12.87 -22.54
C GLN A 273 -42.64 -14.25 -23.12
N ASP A 274 -42.20 -15.33 -22.48
CA ASP A 274 -42.46 -16.72 -22.88
C ASP A 274 -43.95 -17.08 -22.78
N GLU A 275 -44.67 -16.59 -21.73
CA GLU A 275 -46.12 -16.75 -21.59
C GLU A 275 -46.94 -15.91 -22.61
N LEU A 276 -46.32 -14.79 -23.08
CA LEU A 276 -46.92 -13.94 -24.12
C LEU A 276 -46.69 -14.42 -25.56
N GLY A 277 -45.95 -15.55 -25.76
CA GLY A 277 -45.84 -16.23 -27.07
C GLY A 277 -44.72 -15.71 -27.98
N ASP A 278 -43.68 -15.04 -27.44
CA ASP A 278 -42.45 -14.76 -28.19
C ASP A 278 -41.60 -16.05 -28.15
N THR A 279 -41.69 -16.86 -29.13
CA THR A 279 -41.10 -18.20 -29.23
C THR A 279 -39.57 -18.09 -29.27
N THR A 280 -38.86 -19.03 -28.59
CA THR A 280 -37.41 -19.24 -28.68
C THR A 280 -36.91 -19.23 -30.13
N ASP A 281 -37.69 -19.71 -31.08
CA ASP A 281 -37.38 -19.68 -32.49
C ASP A 281 -37.28 -18.26 -33.07
N ALA A 282 -38.11 -17.31 -32.58
CA ALA A 282 -38.01 -15.91 -33.00
C ALA A 282 -36.76 -15.20 -32.45
N GLU A 283 -36.23 -15.62 -31.29
CA GLU A 283 -34.99 -15.07 -30.73
C GLU A 283 -33.78 -15.60 -31.49
N ILE A 284 -33.79 -16.88 -31.88
CA ILE A 284 -32.74 -17.50 -32.69
C ILE A 284 -32.75 -16.90 -34.11
N ASP A 285 -33.92 -16.67 -34.72
CA ASP A 285 -34.01 -16.02 -36.02
C ASP A 285 -33.52 -14.58 -35.99
N LYS A 286 -33.80 -13.82 -34.92
CA LYS A 286 -33.26 -12.48 -34.72
C LYS A 286 -31.71 -12.49 -34.58
N MET A 287 -31.15 -13.49 -33.89
CA MET A 287 -29.71 -13.66 -33.80
C MET A 287 -29.08 -14.00 -35.15
N ARG A 288 -29.70 -14.85 -35.94
CA ARG A 288 -29.25 -15.18 -37.28
C ARG A 288 -29.31 -13.98 -38.22
N GLU A 289 -30.39 -13.16 -38.14
CA GLU A 289 -30.47 -11.90 -38.86
C GLU A 289 -29.42 -10.88 -38.44
N ALA A 290 -29.16 -10.78 -37.12
CA ALA A 290 -28.11 -9.92 -36.61
C ALA A 290 -26.71 -10.36 -37.06
N ALA A 291 -26.48 -11.68 -37.14
CA ALA A 291 -25.22 -12.28 -37.60
C ALA A 291 -24.91 -11.92 -39.07
N THR A 292 -25.93 -11.85 -39.96
CA THR A 292 -25.75 -11.45 -41.37
C THR A 292 -25.28 -10.00 -41.52
N LYS A 293 -25.49 -9.15 -40.51
CA LYS A 293 -25.10 -7.75 -40.50
C LYS A 293 -23.69 -7.55 -39.93
N LYS A 294 -23.06 -8.60 -39.36
CA LYS A 294 -21.72 -8.53 -38.75
C LYS A 294 -20.61 -8.72 -39.77
N ASN A 295 -19.54 -7.93 -39.59
CA ASN A 295 -18.37 -7.96 -40.45
C ASN A 295 -17.27 -8.83 -39.85
N TRP A 296 -17.53 -10.10 -39.58
CA TRP A 296 -16.58 -11.07 -39.05
C TRP A 296 -15.96 -11.94 -40.14
N SER A 297 -14.90 -12.70 -39.76
CA SER A 297 -14.27 -13.65 -40.67
C SER A 297 -15.20 -14.84 -40.96
N LYS A 298 -14.89 -15.55 -42.05
CA LYS A 298 -15.65 -16.74 -42.43
C LYS A 298 -15.64 -17.80 -41.33
N GLU A 299 -14.49 -17.96 -40.66
CA GLU A 299 -14.29 -18.92 -39.57
C GLU A 299 -15.17 -18.60 -38.37
N VAL A 300 -15.21 -17.32 -37.95
CA VAL A 300 -16.07 -16.86 -36.85
C VAL A 300 -17.55 -17.02 -37.19
N GLY A 301 -17.95 -16.74 -38.46
CA GLY A 301 -19.31 -16.95 -38.92
C GLY A 301 -19.72 -18.42 -38.90
N GLU A 302 -18.85 -19.34 -39.37
CA GLU A 302 -19.07 -20.78 -39.32
C GLU A 302 -19.16 -21.29 -37.88
N LEU A 303 -18.33 -20.78 -36.98
CA LEU A 303 -18.39 -21.11 -35.55
C LEU A 303 -19.68 -20.63 -34.92
N PHE A 304 -20.10 -19.39 -35.19
CA PHE A 304 -21.37 -18.84 -34.70
C PHE A 304 -22.57 -19.71 -35.13
N GLU A 305 -22.67 -20.06 -36.43
CA GLU A 305 -23.78 -20.85 -36.94
C GLU A 305 -23.80 -22.28 -36.38
N LYS A 306 -22.59 -22.87 -36.19
CA LYS A 306 -22.42 -24.16 -35.51
C LYS A 306 -22.95 -24.12 -34.07
N GLU A 307 -22.58 -23.11 -33.33
CA GLU A 307 -22.99 -22.95 -31.91
C GLU A 307 -24.48 -22.57 -31.81
N LEU A 308 -25.01 -21.78 -32.74
CA LEU A 308 -26.43 -21.47 -32.85
C LEU A 308 -27.26 -22.73 -33.13
N SER A 309 -26.81 -23.58 -34.07
CA SER A 309 -27.45 -24.88 -34.37
C SER A 309 -27.43 -25.87 -33.19
N LYS A 310 -26.47 -25.73 -32.25
CA LYS A 310 -26.52 -26.49 -31.01
C LYS A 310 -27.62 -25.98 -30.08
N VAL A 311 -27.79 -24.67 -29.97
CA VAL A 311 -28.81 -24.02 -29.12
C VAL A 311 -30.22 -24.42 -29.60
N GLU A 312 -30.45 -24.50 -30.94
CA GLU A 312 -31.72 -24.96 -31.52
C GLU A 312 -32.16 -26.36 -31.04
N ARG A 313 -31.19 -27.20 -30.66
CA ARG A 313 -31.42 -28.56 -30.19
C ARG A 313 -31.45 -28.70 -28.67
N LEU A 314 -31.09 -27.66 -27.95
CA LEU A 314 -31.07 -27.66 -26.48
C LEU A 314 -32.45 -27.32 -25.92
N ASN A 315 -32.83 -27.98 -24.84
CA ASN A 315 -34.04 -27.63 -24.11
C ASN A 315 -33.79 -26.29 -23.36
N PRO A 316 -34.63 -25.25 -23.55
CA PRO A 316 -34.53 -23.96 -22.91
C PRO A 316 -34.49 -23.99 -21.37
N ALA A 317 -35.02 -25.06 -20.76
CA ALA A 317 -35.05 -25.24 -19.31
C ALA A 317 -33.71 -25.70 -18.72
N VAL A 318 -32.72 -26.06 -19.54
CA VAL A 318 -31.41 -26.54 -19.07
C VAL A 318 -30.44 -25.35 -18.93
N ALA A 319 -29.65 -25.34 -17.86
CA ALA A 319 -28.68 -24.26 -17.59
C ALA A 319 -27.69 -24.02 -18.74
N GLU A 320 -27.35 -25.09 -19.50
CA GLU A 320 -26.48 -25.03 -20.66
C GLU A 320 -27.03 -24.12 -21.79
N TYR A 321 -28.36 -24.07 -21.97
CA TYR A 321 -29.01 -23.18 -22.91
C TYR A 321 -28.67 -21.69 -22.59
N SER A 322 -28.86 -21.29 -21.37
CA SER A 322 -28.55 -19.91 -20.92
C SER A 322 -27.07 -19.53 -21.11
N VAL A 323 -26.15 -20.48 -20.85
CA VAL A 323 -24.70 -20.27 -21.05
C VAL A 323 -24.41 -20.08 -22.55
N GLN A 324 -24.99 -20.92 -23.41
CA GLN A 324 -24.76 -20.83 -24.87
C GLN A 324 -25.39 -19.57 -25.47
N MET A 325 -26.59 -19.18 -25.00
CA MET A 325 -27.23 -17.93 -25.44
C MET A 325 -26.40 -16.71 -25.07
N THR A 326 -25.87 -16.68 -23.83
CA THR A 326 -24.97 -15.60 -23.38
C THR A 326 -23.71 -15.53 -24.23
N TYR A 327 -23.16 -16.68 -24.62
CA TYR A 327 -21.99 -16.76 -25.50
C TYR A 327 -22.27 -16.22 -26.90
N LEU A 328 -23.38 -16.66 -27.55
CA LEU A 328 -23.77 -16.17 -28.85
C LEU A 328 -24.07 -14.66 -28.82
N GLN A 329 -24.70 -14.19 -27.76
CA GLN A 329 -24.96 -12.77 -27.57
C GLN A 329 -23.66 -11.98 -27.47
N LEU A 330 -22.64 -12.50 -26.73
CA LEU A 330 -21.32 -11.90 -26.69
C LEU A 330 -20.68 -11.82 -28.09
N MET A 331 -20.76 -12.91 -28.88
CA MET A 331 -20.21 -12.91 -30.24
C MET A 331 -20.89 -11.85 -31.12
N LEU A 332 -22.19 -11.63 -30.97
CA LEU A 332 -22.93 -10.58 -31.69
C LEU A 332 -22.61 -9.17 -31.19
N GLU A 333 -22.33 -9.01 -29.89
CA GLU A 333 -22.02 -7.70 -29.30
C GLU A 333 -20.57 -7.24 -29.58
N LEU A 334 -19.67 -8.17 -29.86
CA LEU A 334 -18.28 -7.85 -30.18
C LEU A 334 -18.19 -7.10 -31.54
N PRO A 335 -17.33 -6.07 -31.61
CA PRO A 335 -17.20 -5.24 -32.83
C PRO A 335 -16.26 -5.83 -33.88
N TRP A 336 -15.91 -7.10 -33.84
CA TRP A 336 -15.01 -7.84 -34.74
C TRP A 336 -14.11 -6.96 -35.66
N ASN A 337 -14.61 -6.56 -36.83
CA ASN A 337 -13.93 -5.70 -37.81
C ASN A 337 -14.51 -4.28 -37.90
N ASP A 338 -15.37 -3.89 -36.94
CA ASP A 338 -15.93 -2.55 -36.89
C ASP A 338 -14.88 -1.56 -36.31
N VAL A 339 -14.34 -0.73 -37.17
CA VAL A 339 -13.30 0.23 -36.81
C VAL A 339 -13.79 1.67 -36.87
N THR A 340 -13.35 2.50 -35.98
CA THR A 340 -13.49 3.96 -36.06
C THR A 340 -12.50 4.52 -37.06
N LYS A 341 -12.86 5.59 -37.79
CA LYS A 341 -11.96 6.25 -38.71
C LYS A 341 -10.94 7.06 -37.91
N ASP A 342 -9.67 6.78 -38.13
CA ASP A 342 -8.57 7.46 -37.44
C ASP A 342 -8.40 8.88 -37.97
N ASN A 343 -8.24 9.82 -37.04
CA ASN A 343 -7.77 11.16 -37.32
C ASN A 343 -6.24 11.21 -37.07
N LEU A 344 -5.44 11.11 -38.15
CA LEU A 344 -3.98 11.14 -38.07
C LEU A 344 -3.42 12.55 -38.40
N ASP A 345 -4.18 13.60 -38.04
CA ASP A 345 -3.71 14.98 -38.10
C ASP A 345 -2.87 15.28 -36.85
N LEU A 346 -1.55 15.39 -37.04
CA LEU A 346 -0.60 15.62 -35.95
C LEU A 346 -0.73 17.02 -35.34
N ASP A 347 -1.14 18.02 -36.10
CA ASP A 347 -1.36 19.37 -35.57
C ASP A 347 -2.61 19.40 -34.68
N CYS A 348 -3.67 18.68 -35.07
CA CYS A 348 -4.85 18.48 -34.24
C CYS A 348 -4.50 17.70 -32.96
N ALA A 349 -3.68 16.66 -33.09
CA ALA A 349 -3.23 15.88 -31.94
C ALA A 349 -2.37 16.72 -30.97
N ARG A 350 -1.44 17.50 -31.46
CA ARG A 350 -0.64 18.44 -30.65
C ARG A 350 -1.54 19.41 -29.89
N LYS A 351 -2.46 20.04 -30.60
CA LYS A 351 -3.41 20.99 -29.98
C LYS A 351 -4.24 20.32 -28.89
N GLN A 352 -4.77 19.12 -29.11
CA GLN A 352 -5.53 18.38 -28.10
C GLN A 352 -4.69 18.06 -26.85
N LEU A 353 -3.44 17.65 -27.04
CA LEU A 353 -2.51 17.39 -25.93
C LEU A 353 -2.18 18.68 -25.17
N ASP A 354 -2.03 19.81 -25.85
CA ASP A 354 -1.75 21.11 -25.23
C ASP A 354 -2.97 21.68 -24.49
N ASP A 355 -4.16 21.47 -25.02
CA ASP A 355 -5.41 21.90 -24.41
C ASP A 355 -5.74 21.08 -23.15
N ASP A 356 -5.40 19.78 -23.11
CA ASP A 356 -5.70 18.87 -22.00
C ASP A 356 -4.59 18.84 -20.93
N HIS A 357 -3.33 19.13 -21.31
CA HIS A 357 -2.17 18.96 -20.42
C HIS A 357 -1.24 20.17 -20.49
N PHE A 358 -1.02 20.80 -19.36
CA PHE A 358 -0.04 21.88 -19.25
C PHE A 358 1.38 21.32 -19.10
N GLY A 359 2.36 21.90 -19.80
CA GLY A 359 3.75 21.47 -19.79
C GLY A 359 3.96 20.09 -20.45
N LEU A 360 4.93 19.31 -19.96
CA LEU A 360 5.25 17.95 -20.44
C LEU A 360 5.66 17.92 -21.94
N GLU A 361 6.36 18.94 -22.43
CA GLU A 361 6.69 19.12 -23.86
C GLU A 361 7.37 17.87 -24.44
N GLU A 362 8.41 17.35 -23.77
CA GLU A 362 9.13 16.15 -24.22
C GLU A 362 8.21 14.91 -24.30
N VAL A 363 7.32 14.74 -23.32
CA VAL A 363 6.37 13.64 -23.31
C VAL A 363 5.40 13.75 -24.48
N LYS A 364 4.89 14.95 -24.74
CA LYS A 364 4.00 15.21 -25.86
C LYS A 364 4.70 14.97 -27.19
N ASP A 365 5.94 15.45 -27.35
CA ASP A 365 6.71 15.26 -28.56
C ASP A 365 6.98 13.77 -28.81
N ARG A 366 7.33 12.98 -27.78
CA ARG A 366 7.48 11.52 -27.90
C ARG A 366 6.18 10.82 -28.32
N ILE A 367 5.05 11.24 -27.76
CA ILE A 367 3.74 10.75 -28.19
C ILE A 367 3.48 11.09 -29.65
N LEU A 368 3.76 12.32 -30.05
CA LEU A 368 3.59 12.77 -31.45
C LEU A 368 4.52 12.04 -32.41
N GLU A 369 5.77 11.76 -32.04
CA GLU A 369 6.70 10.92 -32.80
C GLU A 369 6.11 9.52 -33.03
N HIS A 370 5.58 8.91 -32.00
CA HIS A 370 4.93 7.59 -32.09
C HIS A 370 3.71 7.63 -33.04
N LEU A 371 2.85 8.66 -32.90
CA LEU A 371 1.71 8.86 -33.80
C LEU A 371 2.13 9.13 -35.26
N ALA A 372 3.25 9.84 -35.47
CA ALA A 372 3.83 10.05 -36.79
C ALA A 372 4.31 8.75 -37.44
N VAL A 373 4.93 7.85 -36.66
CA VAL A 373 5.32 6.52 -37.15
C VAL A 373 4.08 5.73 -37.57
N ILE A 374 3.01 5.71 -36.75
CA ILE A 374 1.74 5.06 -37.11
C ILE A 374 1.16 5.64 -38.39
N LYS A 375 1.18 6.97 -38.55
CA LYS A 375 0.70 7.67 -39.76
C LYS A 375 1.46 7.25 -41.02
N LEU A 376 2.80 7.15 -40.93
CA LEU A 376 3.66 6.82 -42.05
C LEU A 376 3.67 5.35 -42.42
N LYS A 377 3.64 4.48 -41.40
CA LYS A 377 3.76 3.04 -41.60
C LYS A 377 2.40 2.37 -41.90
N GLY A 378 1.32 2.98 -41.40
CA GLY A 378 -0.04 2.48 -41.58
C GLY A 378 -0.35 1.21 -40.77
N ASP A 379 0.55 0.80 -39.88
CA ASP A 379 0.35 -0.33 -38.96
C ASP A 379 0.78 0.04 -37.53
N LEU A 380 0.34 -0.75 -36.52
CA LEU A 380 0.63 -0.56 -35.12
C LEU A 380 1.79 -1.47 -34.62
N LYS A 381 2.64 -1.96 -35.53
CA LYS A 381 3.80 -2.82 -35.18
C LYS A 381 4.97 -2.02 -34.59
N SER A 382 4.67 -1.04 -33.74
CA SER A 382 5.64 -0.25 -32.98
C SER A 382 5.66 -0.71 -31.53
N PRO A 383 6.76 -0.50 -30.79
CA PRO A 383 6.79 -0.73 -29.36
C PRO A 383 5.63 0.01 -28.67
N ILE A 384 5.09 -0.58 -27.63
CA ILE A 384 3.97 -0.02 -26.89
C ILE A 384 4.47 1.09 -25.99
N LEU A 385 3.79 2.23 -25.96
CA LEU A 385 4.13 3.33 -25.08
C LEU A 385 3.86 2.95 -23.63
N CYS A 386 4.86 3.09 -22.76
CA CYS A 386 4.72 2.98 -21.32
C CYS A 386 5.02 4.32 -20.65
N LEU A 387 3.98 4.94 -20.11
CA LEU A 387 4.06 6.17 -19.36
C LEU A 387 4.38 5.88 -17.91
N TYR A 388 5.61 6.14 -17.45
CA TYR A 388 5.99 5.89 -16.07
C TYR A 388 6.37 7.18 -15.34
N GLY A 389 6.20 7.16 -14.01
CA GLY A 389 6.49 8.31 -13.15
C GLY A 389 5.61 8.35 -11.90
N PRO A 390 5.74 9.37 -11.05
CA PRO A 390 5.04 9.43 -9.78
C PRO A 390 3.51 9.45 -9.94
N PRO A 391 2.76 9.09 -8.89
CA PRO A 391 1.30 9.10 -8.93
C PRO A 391 0.74 10.52 -9.07
N GLY A 392 -0.35 10.65 -9.83
CA GLY A 392 -1.08 11.92 -9.96
C GLY A 392 -0.52 12.91 -10.99
N VAL A 393 0.44 12.50 -11.84
CA VAL A 393 1.00 13.35 -12.91
C VAL A 393 0.21 13.30 -14.21
N GLY A 394 -0.90 12.56 -14.26
CA GLY A 394 -1.78 12.56 -15.44
C GLY A 394 -1.52 11.45 -16.46
N LYS A 395 -0.80 10.38 -16.13
CA LYS A 395 -0.51 9.25 -17.03
C LYS A 395 -1.75 8.71 -17.76
N THR A 396 -2.80 8.39 -17.00
CA THR A 396 -4.05 7.85 -17.54
C THR A 396 -4.83 8.89 -18.36
N SER A 397 -4.76 10.17 -18.00
CA SER A 397 -5.41 11.25 -18.78
C SER A 397 -4.71 11.51 -20.10
N LEU A 398 -3.37 11.43 -20.15
CA LEU A 398 -2.61 11.52 -21.41
C LEU A 398 -3.06 10.48 -22.42
N GLY A 399 -3.22 9.22 -22.00
CA GLY A 399 -3.72 8.19 -22.91
C GLY A 399 -5.17 8.43 -23.36
N ARG A 400 -6.01 9.05 -22.53
CA ARG A 400 -7.36 9.47 -22.97
C ARG A 400 -7.27 10.58 -24.02
N SER A 401 -6.38 11.56 -23.83
CA SER A 401 -6.18 12.64 -24.80
C SER A 401 -5.67 12.11 -26.14
N VAL A 402 -4.79 11.09 -26.13
CA VAL A 402 -4.37 10.37 -27.35
C VAL A 402 -5.57 9.71 -28.04
N ALA A 403 -6.46 9.05 -27.29
CA ALA A 403 -7.66 8.45 -27.87
C ALA A 403 -8.57 9.52 -28.51
N THR A 404 -8.78 10.64 -27.83
CA THR A 404 -9.57 11.78 -28.34
C THR A 404 -8.95 12.36 -29.60
N ALA A 405 -7.64 12.58 -29.61
CA ALA A 405 -6.90 13.11 -30.74
C ALA A 405 -7.02 12.23 -31.99
N LEU A 406 -6.94 10.91 -31.80
CA LEU A 406 -7.10 9.93 -32.87
C LEU A 406 -8.57 9.70 -33.29
N GLY A 407 -9.56 10.22 -32.55
CA GLY A 407 -10.98 9.94 -32.77
C GLY A 407 -11.36 8.49 -32.42
N ARG A 408 -10.53 7.78 -31.65
CA ARG A 408 -10.75 6.41 -31.21
C ARG A 408 -11.53 6.33 -29.90
N LYS A 409 -12.23 5.21 -29.70
CA LYS A 409 -12.85 4.90 -28.42
C LYS A 409 -11.77 4.60 -27.36
N PHE A 410 -12.09 4.92 -26.11
CA PHE A 410 -11.17 4.80 -24.98
C PHE A 410 -11.60 3.67 -24.03
N GLY A 411 -10.67 2.77 -23.72
CA GLY A 411 -10.82 1.74 -22.70
C GLY A 411 -9.74 1.84 -21.63
N ARG A 412 -10.06 1.39 -20.42
CA ARG A 412 -9.09 1.30 -19.31
C ARG A 412 -9.21 -0.05 -18.61
N ILE A 413 -8.09 -0.70 -18.41
CA ILE A 413 -7.95 -1.95 -17.65
C ILE A 413 -6.96 -1.67 -16.51
N SER A 414 -7.41 -1.78 -15.26
CA SER A 414 -6.50 -1.73 -14.11
C SER A 414 -5.90 -3.12 -13.90
N LEU A 415 -4.57 -3.18 -13.90
CA LEU A 415 -3.81 -4.40 -13.69
C LEU A 415 -3.35 -4.56 -12.23
N GLY A 416 -3.49 -3.50 -11.42
CA GLY A 416 -3.20 -3.56 -10.00
C GLY A 416 -4.09 -4.53 -9.25
N GLY A 417 -3.48 -5.52 -8.60
CA GLY A 417 -4.20 -6.57 -7.87
C GLY A 417 -4.67 -7.77 -8.71
N LEU A 418 -4.21 -7.88 -9.97
CA LEU A 418 -4.41 -9.08 -10.77
C LEU A 418 -3.42 -10.17 -10.32
N HIS A 419 -3.98 -11.36 -10.07
CA HIS A 419 -3.23 -12.52 -9.59
C HIS A 419 -3.43 -13.77 -10.46
N ASP A 420 -4.40 -13.74 -11.40
CA ASP A 420 -4.81 -14.88 -12.22
C ASP A 420 -4.76 -14.51 -13.71
N GLU A 421 -4.12 -15.35 -14.50
CA GLU A 421 -4.04 -15.25 -15.96
C GLU A 421 -5.44 -15.24 -16.61
N SER A 422 -6.39 -15.97 -16.03
CA SER A 422 -7.77 -16.07 -16.52
C SER A 422 -8.51 -14.73 -16.52
N GLU A 423 -8.10 -13.76 -15.73
CA GLU A 423 -8.67 -12.42 -15.80
C GLU A 423 -8.35 -11.71 -17.13
N ILE A 424 -7.22 -12.04 -17.76
CA ILE A 424 -6.82 -11.47 -19.07
C ILE A 424 -7.36 -12.31 -20.21
N ARG A 425 -7.17 -13.66 -20.14
CA ARG A 425 -7.55 -14.61 -21.18
C ARG A 425 -8.96 -15.19 -21.05
N GLY A 426 -9.70 -14.85 -19.98
CA GLY A 426 -11.02 -15.40 -19.72
C GLY A 426 -10.99 -16.82 -19.13
N HIS A 427 -12.12 -17.24 -18.60
CA HIS A 427 -12.34 -18.58 -18.04
C HIS A 427 -12.92 -19.51 -19.11
N ARG A 428 -12.59 -20.80 -19.05
CA ARG A 428 -13.23 -21.78 -19.95
C ARG A 428 -14.74 -21.83 -19.70
N ARG A 429 -15.54 -21.83 -20.77
CA ARG A 429 -17.02 -21.80 -20.74
C ARG A 429 -17.66 -22.91 -19.91
N THR A 430 -16.94 -24.00 -19.69
CA THR A 430 -17.44 -25.15 -18.92
C THR A 430 -17.61 -24.88 -17.42
N TYR A 431 -17.06 -23.80 -16.90
CA TYR A 431 -17.16 -23.46 -15.49
C TYR A 431 -18.38 -22.57 -15.23
N ILE A 432 -19.11 -22.84 -14.13
CA ILE A 432 -20.20 -21.98 -13.69
C ILE A 432 -19.64 -20.61 -13.31
N GLY A 433 -20.20 -19.54 -13.91
CA GLY A 433 -19.70 -18.19 -13.69
C GLY A 433 -18.52 -17.79 -14.58
N ALA A 434 -18.17 -18.57 -15.60
CA ALA A 434 -17.14 -18.21 -16.57
C ALA A 434 -17.46 -16.88 -17.24
N MET A 435 -16.41 -16.05 -17.42
CA MET A 435 -16.49 -14.74 -18.06
C MET A 435 -15.35 -14.58 -19.07
N PRO A 436 -15.56 -13.80 -20.14
CA PRO A 436 -14.50 -13.43 -21.06
C PRO A 436 -13.44 -12.58 -20.35
N GLY A 437 -12.23 -12.59 -20.88
CA GLY A 437 -11.13 -11.80 -20.36
C GLY A 437 -11.40 -10.30 -20.38
N ARG A 438 -10.73 -9.56 -19.52
CA ARG A 438 -10.91 -8.09 -19.37
C ARG A 438 -10.65 -7.34 -20.67
N ILE A 439 -9.79 -7.86 -21.55
CA ILE A 439 -9.50 -7.26 -22.86
C ILE A 439 -10.74 -7.33 -23.75
N ILE A 440 -11.31 -8.52 -23.91
CA ILE A 440 -12.52 -8.74 -24.72
C ILE A 440 -13.70 -7.96 -24.14
N GLN A 441 -13.87 -7.94 -22.82
CA GLN A 441 -14.91 -7.14 -22.16
C GLN A 441 -14.74 -5.64 -22.43
N THR A 442 -13.49 -5.14 -22.45
CA THR A 442 -13.20 -3.73 -22.70
C THR A 442 -13.48 -3.37 -24.16
N ILE A 443 -13.10 -4.23 -25.11
CA ILE A 443 -13.39 -4.06 -26.53
C ILE A 443 -14.91 -4.04 -26.76
N LYS A 444 -15.66 -4.96 -26.16
CA LYS A 444 -17.13 -4.97 -26.18
C LYS A 444 -17.71 -3.62 -25.72
N ARG A 445 -17.24 -3.09 -24.57
CA ARG A 445 -17.69 -1.79 -24.04
C ARG A 445 -17.32 -0.61 -24.94
N CYS A 446 -16.18 -0.67 -25.60
CA CYS A 446 -15.75 0.36 -26.55
C CYS A 446 -16.60 0.35 -27.84
N GLY A 447 -17.13 -0.81 -28.23
CA GLY A 447 -17.92 -0.95 -29.45
C GLY A 447 -17.13 -0.71 -30.73
N SER A 448 -15.81 -0.90 -30.72
CA SER A 448 -14.91 -0.74 -31.86
C SER A 448 -13.71 -1.68 -31.70
N SER A 449 -13.19 -2.22 -32.83
CA SER A 449 -12.01 -3.10 -32.85
C SER A 449 -10.68 -2.37 -32.78
N ASN A 450 -10.68 -1.03 -32.93
CA ASN A 450 -9.46 -0.21 -32.86
C ASN A 450 -9.47 0.82 -31.72
N PRO A 451 -9.88 0.44 -30.48
CA PRO A 451 -9.85 1.40 -29.37
C PRO A 451 -8.42 1.70 -28.95
N VAL A 452 -8.28 2.75 -28.16
CA VAL A 452 -7.08 2.95 -27.33
C VAL A 452 -7.37 2.34 -25.95
N ILE A 453 -6.56 1.37 -25.53
CA ILE A 453 -6.72 0.70 -24.24
C ILE A 453 -5.54 1.04 -23.35
N ILE A 454 -5.84 1.64 -22.20
CA ILE A 454 -4.84 1.85 -21.16
C ILE A 454 -4.75 0.63 -20.25
N LEU A 455 -3.53 0.11 -20.13
CA LEU A 455 -3.13 -0.90 -19.16
C LEU A 455 -2.52 -0.18 -17.96
N ASP A 456 -3.34 0.07 -16.94
CA ASP A 456 -2.97 0.91 -15.81
C ASP A 456 -2.33 0.09 -14.69
N GLU A 457 -1.25 0.60 -14.09
CA GLU A 457 -0.50 -0.01 -12.99
C GLU A 457 0.13 -1.39 -13.35
N VAL A 458 0.86 -1.46 -14.48
CA VAL A 458 1.58 -2.69 -14.90
C VAL A 458 2.69 -3.11 -13.92
N ASP A 459 3.18 -2.18 -13.12
CA ASP A 459 4.16 -2.37 -12.06
C ASP A 459 3.61 -3.10 -10.83
N LYS A 460 2.28 -3.24 -10.72
CA LYS A 460 1.61 -3.89 -9.59
C LYS A 460 1.11 -5.30 -9.89
N ILE A 461 1.53 -5.87 -11.00
CA ILE A 461 1.22 -7.26 -11.34
C ILE A 461 2.09 -8.16 -10.48
N THR A 462 1.46 -9.13 -9.82
CA THR A 462 2.17 -10.10 -8.99
C THR A 462 1.97 -11.51 -9.53
N VAL A 463 3.04 -12.29 -9.54
CA VAL A 463 2.98 -13.72 -9.87
C VAL A 463 2.37 -14.48 -8.70
N SER A 464 1.43 -15.37 -8.97
CA SER A 464 0.78 -16.20 -7.96
C SER A 464 0.82 -17.69 -8.35
N ASN A 465 0.46 -18.55 -7.42
CA ASN A 465 0.32 -19.99 -7.67
C ASN A 465 -0.81 -20.35 -8.67
N HIS A 466 -1.64 -19.38 -9.04
CA HIS A 466 -2.76 -19.55 -9.98
C HIS A 466 -2.46 -19.10 -11.42
N GLY A 467 -1.24 -18.70 -11.70
CA GLY A 467 -0.80 -18.28 -13.02
C GLY A 467 0.05 -17.02 -13.02
N ASP A 468 0.59 -16.68 -14.16
CA ASP A 468 1.36 -15.44 -14.39
C ASP A 468 0.62 -14.53 -15.38
N PRO A 469 -0.08 -13.50 -14.90
CA PRO A 469 -0.74 -12.52 -15.77
C PRO A 469 0.23 -11.81 -16.74
N SER A 470 1.54 -11.72 -16.37
CA SER A 470 2.55 -11.12 -17.25
C SER A 470 2.73 -11.94 -18.53
N SER A 471 2.64 -13.26 -18.45
CA SER A 471 2.75 -14.13 -19.62
C SER A 471 1.58 -13.92 -20.60
N ALA A 472 0.36 -13.77 -20.10
CA ALA A 472 -0.80 -13.43 -20.94
C ALA A 472 -0.65 -12.05 -21.59
N LEU A 473 -0.12 -11.06 -20.86
CA LEU A 473 0.13 -9.74 -21.41
C LEU A 473 1.24 -9.75 -22.49
N LEU A 474 2.23 -10.61 -22.39
CA LEU A 474 3.26 -10.74 -23.42
C LEU A 474 2.66 -11.09 -24.77
N GLU A 475 1.66 -12.00 -24.81
CA GLU A 475 0.96 -12.35 -26.05
C GLU A 475 0.12 -11.16 -26.59
N VAL A 476 -0.58 -10.45 -25.70
CA VAL A 476 -1.39 -9.26 -26.06
C VAL A 476 -0.53 -8.14 -26.64
N LEU A 477 0.64 -7.94 -26.06
CA LEU A 477 1.52 -6.81 -26.38
C LEU A 477 2.54 -7.13 -27.50
N ASP A 478 2.65 -8.39 -27.90
CA ASP A 478 3.53 -8.80 -29.00
C ASP A 478 2.84 -8.61 -30.36
N PRO A 479 3.30 -7.71 -31.23
CA PRO A 479 2.70 -7.50 -32.54
C PRO A 479 2.68 -8.71 -33.48
N GLU A 480 3.51 -9.73 -33.19
CA GLU A 480 3.53 -10.97 -33.96
C GLU A 480 2.47 -11.98 -33.50
N GLN A 481 2.06 -11.90 -32.23
CA GLN A 481 1.12 -12.83 -31.61
C GLN A 481 -0.28 -12.26 -31.42
N ASN A 482 -0.41 -10.93 -31.28
CA ASN A 482 -1.69 -10.27 -30.95
C ASN A 482 -2.74 -10.34 -32.06
N THR A 483 -2.38 -10.74 -33.29
CA THR A 483 -3.34 -10.99 -34.37
C THR A 483 -4.19 -12.22 -34.14
N THR A 484 -3.70 -13.16 -33.34
CA THR A 484 -4.32 -14.47 -33.04
C THR A 484 -4.53 -14.63 -31.53
N PHE A 485 -4.90 -13.54 -30.85
CA PHE A 485 -5.16 -13.58 -29.40
C PHE A 485 -6.29 -14.54 -29.08
N HIS A 486 -6.03 -15.54 -28.24
CA HIS A 486 -7.01 -16.53 -27.84
C HIS A 486 -7.60 -16.24 -26.46
N ASP A 487 -8.90 -15.96 -26.41
CA ASP A 487 -9.66 -15.86 -25.16
C ASP A 487 -10.35 -17.20 -24.88
N ASN A 488 -10.13 -17.76 -23.68
CA ASN A 488 -10.64 -19.08 -23.29
C ASN A 488 -12.17 -19.16 -23.21
N TYR A 489 -12.86 -18.03 -22.98
CA TYR A 489 -14.31 -17.97 -22.99
C TYR A 489 -14.84 -17.89 -24.41
N LEU A 490 -14.22 -17.07 -25.23
CA LEU A 490 -14.61 -16.89 -26.64
C LEU A 490 -14.28 -18.14 -27.47
N ASP A 491 -13.24 -18.89 -27.07
CA ASP A 491 -12.76 -20.13 -27.71
C ASP A 491 -12.49 -19.99 -29.21
N THR A 492 -12.08 -18.78 -29.61
CA THR A 492 -11.67 -18.43 -30.97
C THR A 492 -10.68 -17.29 -30.93
N GLU A 493 -9.96 -17.10 -32.00
CA GLU A 493 -8.99 -16.03 -32.14
C GLU A 493 -9.67 -14.67 -32.32
N TYR A 494 -9.13 -13.64 -31.70
CA TYR A 494 -9.55 -12.25 -31.86
C TYR A 494 -8.34 -11.38 -32.25
N ASP A 495 -8.46 -10.64 -33.34
CA ASP A 495 -7.40 -9.74 -33.84
C ASP A 495 -7.30 -8.47 -33.00
N LEU A 496 -6.25 -8.36 -32.19
CA LEU A 496 -5.89 -7.19 -31.39
C LEU A 496 -4.91 -6.24 -32.10
N SER A 497 -4.47 -6.55 -33.32
CA SER A 497 -3.43 -5.76 -34.03
C SER A 497 -3.84 -4.32 -34.32
N LYS A 498 -5.14 -4.01 -34.29
CA LYS A 498 -5.68 -2.66 -34.50
C LYS A 498 -5.89 -1.86 -33.20
N VAL A 499 -5.73 -2.52 -32.05
CA VAL A 499 -5.85 -1.90 -30.73
C VAL A 499 -4.57 -1.15 -30.39
N LEU A 500 -4.66 0.10 -30.01
CA LEU A 500 -3.51 0.86 -29.49
C LEU A 500 -3.45 0.68 -27.97
N PHE A 501 -2.46 -0.09 -27.51
CA PHE A 501 -2.20 -0.25 -26.09
C PHE A 501 -1.25 0.85 -25.59
N ILE A 502 -1.57 1.40 -24.41
CA ILE A 502 -0.70 2.33 -23.69
C ILE A 502 -0.60 1.82 -22.25
N ALA A 503 0.60 1.50 -21.80
CA ALA A 503 0.85 1.08 -20.43
C ALA A 503 1.10 2.26 -19.49
N THR A 504 0.76 2.12 -18.21
CA THR A 504 1.18 3.08 -17.18
C THR A 504 1.83 2.35 -16.00
N ALA A 505 2.86 2.96 -15.41
CA ALA A 505 3.55 2.44 -14.24
C ALA A 505 3.95 3.59 -13.29
N ASN A 506 4.13 3.27 -12.02
CA ASN A 506 4.73 4.21 -11.07
C ASN A 506 6.22 3.93 -10.88
N ASP A 507 6.61 2.66 -10.88
CA ASP A 507 7.98 2.20 -10.70
C ASP A 507 8.42 1.29 -11.84
N ILE A 508 9.45 1.70 -12.57
CA ILE A 508 10.02 0.93 -13.69
C ILE A 508 10.71 -0.36 -13.22
N SER A 509 11.27 -0.35 -12.01
CA SER A 509 12.01 -1.50 -11.46
C SER A 509 11.10 -2.68 -11.11
N ALA A 510 9.83 -2.41 -10.82
CA ALA A 510 8.82 -3.41 -10.50
C ALA A 510 8.17 -4.06 -11.74
N ILE A 511 8.43 -3.53 -12.95
CA ILE A 511 7.91 -4.10 -14.20
C ILE A 511 8.71 -5.35 -14.56
N ASN A 512 7.99 -6.42 -14.94
CA ASN A 512 8.64 -7.64 -15.47
C ASN A 512 9.58 -7.28 -16.65
N PRO A 513 10.87 -7.71 -16.61
CA PRO A 513 11.85 -7.37 -17.65
C PRO A 513 11.39 -7.72 -19.07
N ALA A 514 10.73 -8.88 -19.26
CA ALA A 514 10.24 -9.30 -20.57
C ALA A 514 9.14 -8.39 -21.14
N LEU A 515 8.29 -7.82 -20.28
CA LEU A 515 7.30 -6.81 -20.65
C LEU A 515 7.98 -5.47 -20.98
N ARG A 516 8.94 -5.07 -20.15
CA ARG A 516 9.67 -3.81 -20.32
C ARG A 516 10.41 -3.75 -21.66
N ASP A 517 11.02 -4.85 -22.10
CA ASP A 517 11.74 -4.93 -23.37
C ASP A 517 10.84 -4.74 -24.61
N ARG A 518 9.51 -4.88 -24.46
CA ARG A 518 8.52 -4.64 -25.53
C ARG A 518 7.91 -3.24 -25.49
N MET A 519 8.29 -2.43 -24.50
CA MET A 519 7.71 -1.12 -24.26
C MET A 519 8.71 0.01 -24.51
N GLU A 520 8.25 1.07 -25.13
CA GLU A 520 8.97 2.35 -25.17
C GLU A 520 8.67 3.13 -23.90
N MET A 521 9.68 3.30 -23.06
CA MET A 521 9.54 3.93 -21.75
C MET A 521 9.61 5.44 -21.83
N ILE A 522 8.52 6.13 -21.49
CA ILE A 522 8.42 7.59 -21.44
C ILE A 522 8.30 8.02 -19.98
N ASN A 523 9.33 8.75 -19.50
CA ASN A 523 9.31 9.30 -18.15
C ASN A 523 8.42 10.53 -18.07
N ILE A 524 7.47 10.52 -17.15
CA ILE A 524 6.67 11.68 -16.80
C ILE A 524 7.15 12.23 -15.46
N PRO A 525 7.87 13.35 -15.45
CA PRO A 525 8.37 13.94 -14.23
C PRO A 525 7.22 14.47 -13.34
N GLY A 526 7.53 14.71 -12.08
CA GLY A 526 6.64 15.46 -11.19
C GLY A 526 6.48 16.90 -11.64
N TYR A 527 5.36 17.50 -11.25
CA TYR A 527 5.11 18.93 -11.52
C TYR A 527 5.78 19.81 -10.46
N ILE A 528 6.34 20.90 -10.91
CA ILE A 528 6.81 22.00 -10.07
C ILE A 528 5.61 22.82 -9.55
N LEU A 529 5.84 23.69 -8.57
CA LEU A 529 4.77 24.50 -7.97
C LEU A 529 4.06 25.36 -9.03
N GLU A 530 4.83 25.99 -9.89
CA GLU A 530 4.36 26.86 -10.97
C GLU A 530 3.46 26.09 -11.96
N ASP A 531 3.88 24.87 -12.34
CA ASP A 531 3.08 23.98 -13.20
C ASP A 531 1.77 23.57 -12.49
N LYS A 532 1.84 23.22 -11.21
CA LYS A 532 0.65 22.86 -10.41
C LYS A 532 -0.35 24.00 -10.32
N VAL A 533 0.15 25.24 -10.19
CA VAL A 533 -0.70 26.43 -10.17
C VAL A 533 -1.40 26.61 -11.54
N GLN A 534 -0.67 26.45 -12.64
CA GLN A 534 -1.26 26.56 -13.99
C GLN A 534 -2.27 25.44 -14.25
N ILE A 535 -1.95 24.20 -13.83
CA ILE A 535 -2.87 23.04 -13.94
C ILE A 535 -4.13 23.28 -13.12
N ALA A 536 -4.00 23.84 -11.92
CA ALA A 536 -5.15 24.15 -11.07
C ALA A 536 -6.05 25.19 -11.73
N ASP A 537 -5.48 26.28 -12.21
CA ASP A 537 -6.19 27.39 -12.83
C ASP A 537 -6.92 26.96 -14.12
N ARG A 538 -6.22 26.24 -15.02
CA ARG A 538 -6.75 25.86 -16.33
C ARG A 538 -7.72 24.68 -16.29
N HIS A 539 -7.47 23.70 -15.42
CA HIS A 539 -8.14 22.41 -15.49
C HIS A 539 -8.86 22.01 -14.21
N LEU A 540 -8.18 22.07 -13.00
CA LEU A 540 -8.75 21.46 -11.82
C LEU A 540 -9.93 22.25 -11.24
N VAL A 541 -9.83 23.58 -11.16
CA VAL A 541 -10.89 24.43 -10.62
C VAL A 541 -12.16 24.26 -11.44
N ARG A 542 -12.06 24.39 -12.76
CA ARG A 542 -13.19 24.21 -13.67
C ARG A 542 -13.81 22.83 -13.55
N LYS A 543 -12.99 21.77 -13.60
CA LYS A 543 -13.44 20.38 -13.45
C LYS A 543 -14.22 20.17 -12.16
N GLN A 544 -13.70 20.73 -11.03
CA GLN A 544 -14.35 20.57 -9.74
C GLN A 544 -15.61 21.41 -9.61
N CYS A 545 -15.66 22.59 -10.21
CA CYS A 545 -16.87 23.39 -10.29
C CYS A 545 -17.99 22.64 -11.03
N GLU A 546 -17.69 22.11 -12.23
CA GLU A 546 -18.63 21.31 -13.02
C GLU A 546 -19.11 20.06 -12.26
N ALA A 547 -18.19 19.32 -11.59
CA ALA A 547 -18.50 18.10 -10.86
C ALA A 547 -19.39 18.34 -9.62
N HIS A 548 -19.35 19.54 -9.04
CA HIS A 548 -20.11 19.87 -7.83
C HIS A 548 -21.27 20.86 -8.07
N GLY A 549 -21.56 21.20 -9.34
CA GLY A 549 -22.66 22.10 -9.69
C GLY A 549 -22.46 23.55 -9.25
N VAL A 550 -21.21 23.99 -9.07
CA VAL A 550 -20.82 25.36 -8.74
C VAL A 550 -20.42 26.07 -10.01
N LYS A 551 -20.86 27.31 -10.20
CA LYS A 551 -20.41 28.09 -11.35
C LYS A 551 -19.00 28.63 -11.11
N GLU A 552 -18.19 28.71 -12.16
CA GLU A 552 -16.82 29.24 -12.07
C GLU A 552 -16.77 30.65 -11.43
N GLN A 553 -17.78 31.47 -11.69
CA GLN A 553 -17.91 32.82 -11.11
C GLN A 553 -18.23 32.83 -9.61
N GLU A 554 -18.69 31.72 -9.05
CA GLU A 554 -19.03 31.56 -7.64
C GLU A 554 -17.87 30.98 -6.81
N MET A 555 -16.80 30.49 -7.45
CA MET A 555 -15.61 29.95 -6.82
C MET A 555 -14.34 30.39 -7.55
N ILE A 556 -13.85 31.58 -7.21
CA ILE A 556 -12.61 32.13 -7.75
C ILE A 556 -11.47 31.84 -6.77
N LEU A 557 -10.45 31.15 -7.25
CA LEU A 557 -9.22 30.87 -6.52
C LEU A 557 -8.06 31.68 -7.11
N PRO A 558 -7.65 32.79 -6.52
CA PRO A 558 -6.48 33.55 -6.95
C PRO A 558 -5.21 32.70 -6.93
N LYS A 559 -4.26 32.99 -7.82
CA LYS A 559 -2.98 32.23 -7.91
C LYS A 559 -2.27 32.11 -6.57
N GLN A 560 -2.20 33.18 -5.78
CA GLN A 560 -1.59 33.19 -4.45
C GLN A 560 -2.28 32.22 -3.48
N ILE A 561 -3.58 32.06 -3.60
CA ILE A 561 -4.36 31.11 -2.78
C ILE A 561 -4.09 29.67 -3.23
N VAL A 562 -3.98 29.42 -4.53
CA VAL A 562 -3.60 28.10 -5.07
C VAL A 562 -2.20 27.76 -4.62
N GLU A 563 -1.23 28.67 -4.71
CA GLU A 563 0.14 28.50 -4.19
C GLU A 563 0.14 28.14 -2.71
N LYS A 564 -0.65 28.84 -1.91
CA LYS A 564 -0.83 28.55 -0.47
C LYS A 564 -1.42 27.16 -0.26
N ILE A 565 -2.43 26.76 -1.02
CA ILE A 565 -3.02 25.41 -0.91
C ILE A 565 -1.96 24.35 -1.23
N ILE A 566 -1.14 24.57 -2.23
CA ILE A 566 -0.07 23.64 -2.62
C ILE A 566 0.98 23.54 -1.51
N ALA A 567 1.48 24.68 -1.02
CA ALA A 567 2.52 24.74 -0.01
C ALA A 567 2.07 24.16 1.35
N ASP A 568 0.90 24.59 1.83
CA ASP A 568 0.44 24.33 3.21
C ASP A 568 -0.31 22.99 3.34
N TYR A 569 -0.91 22.46 2.26
CA TYR A 569 -1.83 21.31 2.35
C TYR A 569 -1.48 20.14 1.44
N THR A 570 -0.43 20.25 0.58
CA THR A 570 -0.02 19.15 -0.29
C THR A 570 1.48 18.89 -0.23
N ARG A 571 1.89 17.62 -0.17
CA ARG A 571 3.26 17.15 -0.44
C ARG A 571 3.17 15.98 -1.41
N GLU A 572 3.18 16.27 -2.70
CA GLU A 572 3.05 15.28 -3.77
C GLU A 572 3.76 15.73 -5.04
N SER A 573 4.23 14.79 -5.85
CA SER A 573 4.83 15.08 -7.16
C SER A 573 3.79 15.48 -8.21
N GLY A 574 2.58 14.91 -8.11
CA GLY A 574 1.47 15.20 -9.00
C GLY A 574 0.53 16.27 -8.46
N VAL A 575 -0.74 16.17 -8.85
CA VAL A 575 -1.82 17.11 -8.49
C VAL A 575 -3.03 16.40 -7.87
N ARG A 576 -2.87 15.14 -7.42
CA ARG A 576 -4.01 14.35 -6.89
C ARG A 576 -4.55 14.86 -5.57
N SER A 577 -3.68 15.27 -4.64
CA SER A 577 -4.07 15.85 -3.36
C SER A 577 -4.57 17.28 -3.55
N LEU A 578 -3.99 18.02 -4.48
CA LEU A 578 -4.46 19.35 -4.88
C LEU A 578 -5.89 19.25 -5.44
N ASP A 579 -6.17 18.33 -6.36
CA ASP A 579 -7.52 18.07 -6.91
C ASP A 579 -8.52 17.75 -5.78
N LYS A 580 -8.13 16.91 -4.80
CA LYS A 580 -8.97 16.59 -3.62
C LYS A 580 -9.23 17.79 -2.73
N ASN A 581 -8.24 18.66 -2.51
CA ASN A 581 -8.41 19.87 -1.71
C ASN A 581 -9.32 20.90 -2.41
N ILE A 582 -9.14 21.09 -3.72
CA ILE A 582 -10.04 21.94 -4.53
C ILE A 582 -11.47 21.36 -4.51
N ALA A 583 -11.62 20.03 -4.64
CA ALA A 583 -12.93 19.37 -4.51
C ALA A 583 -13.57 19.60 -3.13
N LYS A 584 -12.78 19.62 -2.05
CA LYS A 584 -13.29 19.94 -0.70
C LYS A 584 -13.78 21.39 -0.60
N ILE A 585 -13.06 22.31 -1.23
CA ILE A 585 -13.45 23.71 -1.32
C ILE A 585 -14.74 23.85 -2.14
N ALA A 586 -14.83 23.19 -3.31
CA ALA A 586 -16.02 23.20 -4.15
C ALA A 586 -17.26 22.66 -3.41
N ARG A 587 -17.12 21.56 -2.64
CA ARG A 587 -18.21 21.03 -1.80
C ARG A 587 -18.64 22.02 -0.72
N ALA A 588 -17.69 22.69 -0.07
CA ALA A 588 -18.02 23.70 0.93
C ALA A 588 -18.79 24.87 0.30
N ARG A 589 -18.39 25.30 -0.90
CA ARG A 589 -19.08 26.33 -1.68
C ARG A 589 -20.48 25.87 -2.10
N ALA A 590 -20.61 24.66 -2.63
CA ALA A 590 -21.90 24.08 -2.98
C ALA A 590 -22.86 24.02 -1.79
N LYS A 591 -22.35 23.69 -0.60
CA LYS A 591 -23.13 23.75 0.66
C LYS A 591 -23.64 25.17 0.94
N GLN A 592 -22.76 26.18 0.86
CA GLN A 592 -23.15 27.58 1.10
C GLN A 592 -24.24 28.04 0.12
N ILE A 593 -24.11 27.70 -1.15
CA ILE A 593 -25.11 28.00 -2.19
C ILE A 593 -26.45 27.31 -1.86
N ALA A 594 -26.41 26.04 -1.49
CA ALA A 594 -27.60 25.24 -1.19
C ALA A 594 -28.36 25.74 0.08
N PHE A 595 -27.62 26.34 1.02
CA PHE A 595 -28.21 26.94 2.23
C PHE A 595 -28.51 28.43 2.06
N GLU A 596 -28.34 29.03 0.88
CA GLU A 596 -28.51 30.45 0.58
C GLU A 596 -27.68 31.35 1.51
N GLU A 597 -26.53 30.87 2.00
CA GLU A 597 -25.61 31.64 2.82
C GLU A 597 -24.88 32.69 1.98
N ALA A 598 -24.68 33.90 2.56
CA ALA A 598 -23.87 34.92 1.92
C ALA A 598 -22.38 34.51 1.86
N PHE A 599 -21.76 34.62 0.71
CA PHE A 599 -20.34 34.33 0.53
C PHE A 599 -19.68 35.29 -0.46
N ALA A 600 -18.36 35.46 -0.33
CA ALA A 600 -17.55 36.14 -1.33
C ALA A 600 -17.18 35.14 -2.45
N ALA A 601 -17.32 35.52 -3.70
CA ALA A 601 -16.96 34.66 -4.85
C ALA A 601 -15.47 34.31 -4.85
N GLU A 602 -14.62 35.28 -4.53
CA GLU A 602 -13.18 35.12 -4.39
C GLU A 602 -12.85 34.58 -2.98
N LEU A 603 -12.10 33.49 -2.91
CA LEU A 603 -11.71 32.90 -1.64
C LEU A 603 -10.46 33.56 -1.09
N SER A 604 -10.51 33.90 0.21
CA SER A 604 -9.36 34.37 0.96
C SER A 604 -8.57 33.22 1.62
N ALA A 605 -7.37 33.51 2.12
CA ALA A 605 -6.57 32.56 2.88
C ALA A 605 -7.30 32.06 4.15
N ALA A 606 -8.08 32.93 4.78
CA ALA A 606 -8.87 32.58 5.96
C ALA A 606 -10.03 31.61 5.61
N ASP A 607 -10.67 31.80 4.45
CA ASP A 607 -11.69 30.87 3.98
C ASP A 607 -11.12 29.47 3.72
N VAL A 608 -9.94 29.40 3.09
CA VAL A 608 -9.24 28.14 2.86
C VAL A 608 -8.91 27.45 4.18
N GLU A 609 -8.37 28.17 5.15
CA GLU A 609 -8.06 27.61 6.47
C GLU A 609 -9.32 27.12 7.20
N LYS A 610 -10.44 27.85 7.09
CA LYS A 610 -11.73 27.45 7.65
C LYS A 610 -12.25 26.14 7.03
N ILE A 611 -12.02 25.94 5.73
CA ILE A 611 -12.53 24.78 4.98
C ILE A 611 -11.58 23.58 5.10
N LEU A 612 -10.27 23.78 4.90
CA LEU A 612 -9.27 22.71 4.86
C LEU A 612 -8.73 22.37 6.26
N GLY A 613 -8.85 23.26 7.23
CA GLY A 613 -8.27 23.19 8.56
C GLY A 613 -6.93 23.93 8.64
N LYS A 614 -6.23 23.78 9.76
CA LYS A 614 -4.90 24.38 9.94
C LYS A 614 -3.90 23.82 8.92
N PRO A 615 -2.93 24.62 8.47
CA PRO A 615 -1.85 24.16 7.61
C PRO A 615 -1.23 22.86 8.11
N LYS A 616 -1.09 21.88 7.22
CA LYS A 616 -0.48 20.58 7.53
C LYS A 616 1.04 20.65 7.48
N PHE A 617 1.55 21.49 6.60
CA PHE A 617 2.97 21.70 6.38
C PHE A 617 3.26 23.17 6.67
N ARG A 618 4.26 23.44 7.49
CA ARG A 618 4.80 24.79 7.69
C ARG A 618 6.17 24.80 7.04
N ASN A 619 6.44 25.81 6.23
CA ASN A 619 7.81 26.17 5.90
C ASN A 619 8.33 26.91 7.15
N ASP A 620 9.02 26.18 8.03
CA ASP A 620 9.81 26.84 9.06
C ASP A 620 10.95 27.53 8.31
N GLU A 621 10.81 28.83 8.10
CA GLU A 621 11.90 29.69 7.70
C GLU A 621 12.94 29.66 8.84
N TYR A 622 13.93 28.79 8.71
CA TYR A 622 15.14 28.95 9.50
C TYR A 622 15.73 30.31 9.16
N GLU A 623 15.72 31.25 10.09
CA GLU A 623 16.52 32.47 10.00
C GLU A 623 17.99 32.07 10.02
N ILE A 624 18.54 31.75 8.84
CA ILE A 624 19.95 31.38 8.67
C ILE A 624 20.70 32.64 8.32
N ALA A 625 21.00 33.41 9.33
CA ALA A 625 21.97 34.48 9.24
C ALA A 625 23.33 33.97 9.75
N GLY A 626 24.27 33.76 8.83
CA GLY A 626 25.72 33.69 9.18
C GLY A 626 26.13 32.73 10.31
N MET A 627 25.49 31.55 10.42
CA MET A 627 25.78 30.58 11.48
C MET A 627 26.97 29.70 11.14
N ILE A 628 27.91 29.58 12.05
CA ILE A 628 29.02 28.62 11.95
C ILE A 628 28.48 27.20 12.01
N GLY A 629 28.92 26.37 11.07
CA GLY A 629 28.53 24.95 10.99
C GLY A 629 27.16 24.65 10.42
N VAL A 630 26.39 25.67 9.99
CA VAL A 630 25.09 25.48 9.37
C VAL A 630 25.18 25.80 7.89
N VAL A 631 24.87 24.80 7.03
CA VAL A 631 24.97 24.93 5.58
C VAL A 631 23.68 24.46 4.91
N THR A 632 23.26 25.20 3.88
CA THR A 632 22.08 24.87 3.10
C THR A 632 22.44 23.95 1.93
N GLY A 633 21.91 22.76 1.93
CA GLY A 633 21.95 21.79 0.85
C GLY A 633 20.63 21.75 0.07
N LEU A 634 20.65 21.04 -1.04
CA LEU A 634 19.50 20.81 -1.89
C LEU A 634 19.22 19.32 -2.00
N ALA A 635 18.01 18.92 -1.64
CA ALA A 635 17.52 17.57 -1.76
C ALA A 635 16.55 17.44 -2.93
N TRP A 636 16.50 16.25 -3.49
CA TRP A 636 15.43 15.82 -4.40
C TRP A 636 14.68 14.67 -3.74
N THR A 637 13.36 14.77 -3.75
CA THR A 637 12.47 13.78 -3.19
C THR A 637 11.44 13.36 -4.25
N SER A 638 10.73 12.27 -3.97
CA SER A 638 9.62 11.83 -4.84
C SER A 638 8.51 12.90 -4.99
N VAL A 639 8.49 13.92 -4.14
CA VAL A 639 7.50 15.02 -4.15
C VAL A 639 8.05 16.34 -4.73
N GLY A 640 9.29 16.37 -5.17
CA GLY A 640 9.97 17.53 -5.76
C GLY A 640 11.26 17.90 -5.04
N GLY A 641 11.81 19.06 -5.37
CA GLY A 641 12.99 19.60 -4.69
C GLY A 641 12.66 20.18 -3.32
N ASP A 642 13.57 20.01 -2.38
CA ASP A 642 13.47 20.54 -1.02
C ASP A 642 14.80 21.11 -0.53
N ILE A 643 14.76 21.94 0.51
CA ILE A 643 15.92 22.49 1.18
C ILE A 643 16.34 21.56 2.29
N LEU A 644 17.63 21.31 2.40
CA LEU A 644 18.22 20.48 3.42
C LEU A 644 19.21 21.30 4.25
N TYR A 645 18.94 21.46 5.53
CA TYR A 645 19.91 22.07 6.44
C TYR A 645 20.82 21.01 7.02
N ILE A 646 22.12 21.30 7.03
CA ILE A 646 23.14 20.46 7.66
C ILE A 646 23.79 21.28 8.75
N GLU A 647 23.66 20.81 9.98
CA GLU A 647 24.21 21.45 11.16
C GLU A 647 25.34 20.58 11.71
N SER A 648 26.47 21.19 12.02
CA SER A 648 27.57 20.50 12.68
C SER A 648 28.04 21.24 13.91
N VAL A 649 28.46 20.49 14.92
CA VAL A 649 28.96 21.03 16.18
C VAL A 649 30.08 20.15 16.76
N LEU A 650 31.08 20.77 17.35
CA LEU A 650 32.16 20.08 18.07
C LEU A 650 31.81 19.93 19.54
N THR A 651 31.99 18.74 20.07
CA THR A 651 31.87 18.44 21.50
C THR A 651 33.15 17.80 22.02
N PRO A 652 33.50 17.96 23.30
CA PRO A 652 34.64 17.22 23.88
C PRO A 652 34.43 15.70 23.69
N GLY A 653 35.50 15.02 23.24
CA GLY A 653 35.35 13.60 22.95
C GLY A 653 36.66 12.91 22.55
N LYS A 654 36.57 11.84 21.78
CA LYS A 654 37.70 10.99 21.35
C LYS A 654 37.77 10.86 19.81
N GLY A 655 37.38 11.88 19.07
CA GLY A 655 37.44 11.88 17.60
C GLY A 655 36.33 11.14 16.90
N ALA A 656 35.20 10.92 17.56
CA ALA A 656 34.06 10.21 16.93
C ALA A 656 33.25 11.14 15.98
N LEU A 657 32.87 10.60 14.84
CA LEU A 657 31.84 11.19 13.94
C LEU A 657 30.47 10.63 14.30
N ASN A 658 29.58 11.48 14.77
CA ASN A 658 28.22 11.14 15.13
C ASN A 658 27.22 11.73 14.10
N LEU A 659 26.42 10.90 13.51
CA LEU A 659 25.45 11.29 12.48
C LEU A 659 24.03 11.07 12.99
N THR A 660 23.18 12.10 12.90
CA THR A 660 21.78 12.06 13.34
C THR A 660 20.86 12.69 12.30
N GLY A 661 19.55 12.34 12.31
CA GLY A 661 18.56 12.89 11.36
C GLY A 661 17.93 11.86 10.41
N ASN A 662 17.93 10.57 10.82
CA ASN A 662 17.36 9.47 10.02
C ASN A 662 18.00 9.34 8.63
N LEU A 663 19.34 9.26 8.61
CA LEU A 663 20.16 9.18 7.41
C LEU A 663 20.27 7.72 6.94
N GLY A 664 20.08 7.51 5.63
CA GLY A 664 20.33 6.23 4.97
C GLY A 664 21.85 5.94 4.85
N ASP A 665 22.18 4.74 4.41
CA ASP A 665 23.56 4.26 4.42
C ASP A 665 24.44 4.99 3.41
N VAL A 666 23.92 5.35 2.22
CA VAL A 666 24.67 6.13 1.21
C VAL A 666 25.00 7.54 1.73
N MET A 667 24.08 8.15 2.45
CA MET A 667 24.31 9.48 3.03
C MET A 667 25.31 9.45 4.18
N LYS A 668 25.32 8.38 5.01
CA LYS A 668 26.33 8.15 6.07
C LYS A 668 27.71 7.92 5.46
N GLU A 669 27.80 7.12 4.39
CA GLU A 669 29.03 6.89 3.65
C GLU A 669 29.59 8.21 3.09
N SER A 670 28.74 9.03 2.48
CA SER A 670 29.10 10.36 1.97
C SER A 670 29.65 11.28 3.08
N ALA A 671 29.03 11.25 4.28
CA ALA A 671 29.52 12.00 5.44
C ALA A 671 30.90 11.51 5.90
N THR A 672 31.12 10.19 5.90
CA THR A 672 32.39 9.57 6.27
C THR A 672 33.48 9.95 5.27
N ILE A 673 33.20 9.85 3.97
CA ILE A 673 34.14 10.29 2.91
C ILE A 673 34.52 11.76 3.10
N GLY A 674 33.53 12.61 3.41
CA GLY A 674 33.74 14.01 3.68
C GLY A 674 34.66 14.25 4.90
N TYR A 675 34.39 13.54 5.98
CA TYR A 675 35.20 13.66 7.21
C TYR A 675 36.63 13.20 7.01
N GLU A 676 36.87 12.09 6.32
CA GLU A 676 38.20 11.59 5.99
C GLU A 676 38.96 12.57 5.10
N TRP A 677 38.26 13.22 4.13
CA TRP A 677 38.88 14.25 3.31
C TRP A 677 39.32 15.48 4.16
N VAL A 678 38.45 15.97 5.06
CA VAL A 678 38.78 17.10 5.96
C VAL A 678 39.97 16.74 6.86
N GLN A 679 40.01 15.52 7.37
CA GLN A 679 41.12 15.04 8.19
C GLN A 679 42.43 14.95 7.40
N ALA A 680 42.38 14.50 6.16
CA ALA A 680 43.56 14.37 5.30
C ALA A 680 44.13 15.73 4.84
N HIS A 681 43.34 16.80 4.82
CA HIS A 681 43.72 18.14 4.37
C HIS A 681 43.72 19.16 5.55
N CYS A 682 43.78 18.70 6.79
CA CYS A 682 43.74 19.56 7.99
C CYS A 682 44.76 20.70 7.96
N ASP A 683 46.01 20.44 7.55
CA ASP A 683 47.08 21.44 7.48
C ASP A 683 46.72 22.55 6.47
N GLU A 684 46.22 22.21 5.31
CA GLU A 684 45.80 23.16 4.25
C GLU A 684 44.59 24.00 4.68
N LEU A 685 43.71 23.43 5.49
CA LEU A 685 42.53 24.08 6.03
C LEU A 685 42.81 24.90 7.31
N GLY A 686 44.00 24.80 7.87
CA GLY A 686 44.37 25.47 9.10
C GLY A 686 43.72 24.87 10.34
N ILE A 687 43.38 23.57 10.29
CA ILE A 687 42.77 22.82 11.39
C ILE A 687 43.88 22.07 12.16
N GLU A 688 43.91 22.22 13.47
CA GLU A 688 44.85 21.49 14.32
C GLU A 688 44.52 19.99 14.34
N ALA A 689 45.44 19.12 13.96
CA ALA A 689 45.24 17.67 13.92
C ALA A 689 44.73 17.08 15.25
N GLU A 690 45.16 17.69 16.39
CA GLU A 690 44.68 17.29 17.71
C GLU A 690 43.18 17.46 17.95
N MET A 691 42.52 18.33 17.18
CA MET A 691 41.05 18.49 17.26
C MET A 691 40.31 17.20 16.88
N PHE A 692 40.84 16.44 15.92
CA PHE A 692 40.26 15.16 15.50
C PHE A 692 40.41 14.05 16.55
N GLU A 693 41.33 14.20 17.50
CA GLU A 693 41.50 13.23 18.59
C GLU A 693 40.79 13.65 19.89
N LYS A 694 40.63 14.97 20.12
CA LYS A 694 40.09 15.50 21.36
C LYS A 694 38.64 15.95 21.32
N LYS A 695 38.04 16.03 20.11
CA LYS A 695 36.67 16.46 19.94
C LYS A 695 35.90 15.48 19.05
N ASN A 696 34.65 15.25 19.40
CA ASN A 696 33.71 14.55 18.54
C ASN A 696 33.03 15.57 17.62
N LEU A 697 32.86 15.22 16.35
CA LEU A 697 32.05 15.98 15.40
C LEU A 697 30.66 15.37 15.37
N ASN A 698 29.64 16.18 15.67
CA ASN A 698 28.24 15.76 15.57
C ASN A 698 27.60 16.49 14.41
N ILE A 699 27.04 15.73 13.49
CA ILE A 699 26.28 16.25 12.33
C ILE A 699 24.83 15.88 12.52
N HIS A 700 23.96 16.89 12.43
CA HIS A 700 22.53 16.71 12.48
C HIS A 700 21.89 17.24 11.20
N VAL A 701 20.96 16.45 10.65
CA VAL A 701 20.11 16.88 9.55
C VAL A 701 18.68 16.94 10.06
N PRO A 702 18.11 18.13 10.29
CA PRO A 702 16.77 18.30 10.85
C PRO A 702 15.68 17.54 10.11
N GLU A 703 14.48 17.47 10.70
CA GLU A 703 13.32 16.66 10.21
C GLU A 703 13.58 15.14 10.22
N GLY A 704 13.99 14.60 11.37
CA GLY A 704 14.28 13.16 11.56
C GLY A 704 13.11 12.20 11.27
N ALA A 705 11.89 12.71 11.12
CA ALA A 705 10.73 11.91 10.73
C ALA A 705 10.76 11.48 9.25
N ILE A 706 11.54 12.19 8.41
CA ILE A 706 11.65 11.92 6.97
C ILE A 706 12.98 11.21 6.72
N PRO A 707 12.98 9.99 6.16
CA PRO A 707 14.22 9.32 5.76
C PRO A 707 14.96 10.13 4.69
N LYS A 708 16.26 10.28 4.84
CA LYS A 708 17.12 11.01 3.90
C LYS A 708 18.26 10.10 3.46
N ASP A 709 18.40 9.91 2.16
CA ASP A 709 19.47 9.10 1.59
C ASP A 709 19.99 9.70 0.29
N GLY A 710 21.23 9.38 -0.04
CA GLY A 710 21.89 9.78 -1.28
C GLY A 710 23.20 10.54 -1.08
N PRO A 711 24.08 10.52 -2.09
CA PRO A 711 25.43 11.10 -2.01
C PRO A 711 25.46 12.63 -2.29
N SER A 712 24.35 13.23 -2.73
CA SER A 712 24.29 14.60 -3.26
C SER A 712 24.52 15.72 -2.22
N ALA A 713 24.59 15.38 -0.94
CA ALA A 713 24.87 16.29 0.17
C ALA A 713 26.38 16.34 0.54
N GLY A 714 27.24 15.62 -0.17
CA GLY A 714 28.67 15.48 0.19
C GLY A 714 29.38 16.81 0.33
N ILE A 715 29.27 17.71 -0.66
CA ILE A 715 29.91 19.04 -0.57
C ILE A 715 29.31 19.90 0.54
N THR A 716 28.01 19.75 0.83
CA THR A 716 27.32 20.48 1.90
C THR A 716 27.83 20.04 3.28
N MET A 717 28.00 18.72 3.47
CA MET A 717 28.53 18.16 4.71
C MET A 717 29.97 18.61 4.96
N VAL A 718 30.84 18.54 3.95
CA VAL A 718 32.22 18.99 4.10
C VAL A 718 32.29 20.47 4.42
N THR A 719 31.47 21.29 3.75
CA THR A 719 31.43 22.73 4.03
C THR A 719 31.02 23.01 5.48
N SER A 720 29.99 22.28 5.98
CA SER A 720 29.56 22.37 7.37
C SER A 720 30.65 21.94 8.35
N MET A 721 31.35 20.83 8.09
CA MET A 721 32.47 20.35 8.88
C MET A 721 33.60 21.38 8.95
N VAL A 722 34.05 21.88 7.80
CA VAL A 722 35.14 22.86 7.71
C VAL A 722 34.76 24.17 8.41
N SER A 723 33.53 24.67 8.21
CA SER A 723 33.02 25.84 8.92
C SER A 723 33.11 25.65 10.45
N THR A 724 32.69 24.48 10.95
CA THR A 724 32.74 24.17 12.39
C THR A 724 34.13 24.03 12.95
N PHE A 725 35.06 23.39 12.21
CA PHE A 725 36.45 23.23 12.66
C PHE A 725 37.23 24.54 12.62
N THR A 726 36.97 25.39 11.59
CA THR A 726 37.73 26.65 11.42
C THR A 726 37.07 27.86 12.10
N GLY A 727 35.78 27.71 12.55
CA GLY A 727 35.04 28.83 13.12
C GLY A 727 34.64 29.90 12.11
N ARG A 728 34.72 29.61 10.78
CA ARG A 728 34.37 30.54 9.69
C ARG A 728 32.88 30.49 9.41
N GLU A 729 32.28 31.65 9.24
CA GLU A 729 30.86 31.79 8.92
C GLU A 729 30.57 31.36 7.48
N VAL A 730 29.40 30.80 7.27
CA VAL A 730 28.89 30.43 5.95
C VAL A 730 28.12 31.59 5.34
N LYS A 731 28.38 31.90 4.06
CA LYS A 731 27.69 32.96 3.31
C LYS A 731 26.17 32.74 3.30
N GLU A 732 25.41 33.82 3.54
CA GLU A 732 23.97 33.78 3.51
C GLU A 732 23.39 33.58 2.09
N ARG A 733 22.17 33.02 2.00
CA ARG A 733 21.42 32.84 0.74
C ARG A 733 22.15 32.07 -0.36
N ILE A 734 23.06 31.20 0.04
CA ILE A 734 23.78 30.29 -0.83
C ILE A 734 23.34 28.85 -0.52
N ALA A 735 23.13 28.05 -1.53
CA ALA A 735 22.85 26.62 -1.38
C ALA A 735 23.72 25.81 -2.34
N MET A 736 23.91 24.55 -2.04
CA MET A 736 24.80 23.70 -2.82
C MET A 736 24.28 22.27 -2.92
N THR A 737 24.68 21.59 -3.98
CA THR A 737 24.48 20.15 -4.14
C THR A 737 25.60 19.56 -5.00
N GLY A 738 26.09 18.41 -4.60
CA GLY A 738 27.16 17.69 -5.31
C GLY A 738 27.64 16.50 -4.49
N GLU A 739 27.93 15.42 -5.18
CA GLU A 739 28.64 14.29 -4.60
C GLU A 739 30.13 14.59 -4.54
N MET A 740 30.82 14.04 -3.56
CA MET A 740 32.27 14.25 -3.42
C MET A 740 33.01 12.92 -3.34
N THR A 741 34.18 12.87 -4.01
CA THR A 741 35.10 11.74 -3.90
C THR A 741 36.15 11.98 -2.79
N LEU A 742 36.79 10.91 -2.30
CA LEU A 742 37.91 10.98 -1.35
C LEU A 742 39.08 11.88 -1.79
N ARG A 743 39.14 12.26 -3.07
CA ARG A 743 40.17 13.19 -3.61
C ARG A 743 39.68 14.63 -3.80
N GLY A 744 38.51 14.95 -3.25
CA GLY A 744 37.91 16.29 -3.30
C GLY A 744 37.32 16.68 -4.65
N ARG A 745 37.15 15.74 -5.60
CA ARG A 745 36.48 16.03 -6.87
C ARG A 745 34.97 16.06 -6.62
N VAL A 746 34.31 17.08 -7.15
CA VAL A 746 32.85 17.22 -7.15
C VAL A 746 32.27 16.50 -8.37
N MET A 747 31.28 15.64 -8.13
CA MET A 747 30.60 14.82 -9.11
C MET A 747 29.17 15.33 -9.38
N PRO A 748 28.64 15.12 -10.59
CA PRO A 748 27.30 15.55 -10.97
C PRO A 748 26.23 14.77 -10.21
N VAL A 749 25.08 15.40 -10.00
CA VAL A 749 23.95 14.85 -9.26
C VAL A 749 22.66 15.04 -10.06
N GLY A 750 21.65 14.22 -9.77
CA GLY A 750 20.33 14.29 -10.41
C GLY A 750 19.36 15.27 -9.75
N GLY A 751 18.22 15.51 -10.41
CA GLY A 751 17.13 16.37 -9.90
C GLY A 751 17.49 17.85 -9.86
N ILE A 752 18.31 18.31 -10.78
CA ILE A 752 18.83 19.70 -10.80
C ILE A 752 17.71 20.71 -10.94
N LYS A 753 16.74 20.49 -11.84
CA LYS A 753 15.60 21.38 -12.04
C LYS A 753 14.78 21.58 -10.76
N GLU A 754 14.42 20.50 -10.12
CA GLU A 754 13.64 20.51 -8.88
C GLU A 754 14.41 21.19 -7.73
N LYS A 755 15.70 20.90 -7.61
CA LYS A 755 16.59 21.50 -6.61
C LYS A 755 16.72 23.02 -6.78
N ILE A 756 16.92 23.50 -8.01
CA ILE A 756 17.02 24.93 -8.33
C ILE A 756 15.70 25.65 -7.96
N LEU A 757 14.56 25.06 -8.30
CA LEU A 757 13.27 25.66 -8.02
C LEU A 757 12.97 25.69 -6.52
N ALA A 758 13.40 24.66 -5.76
CA ALA A 758 13.30 24.67 -4.30
C ALA A 758 14.17 25.81 -3.70
N ALA A 759 15.39 25.97 -4.17
CA ALA A 759 16.27 27.04 -3.75
C ALA A 759 15.65 28.43 -4.02
N LYS A 760 15.11 28.65 -5.21
CA LYS A 760 14.44 29.90 -5.58
C LYS A 760 13.27 30.23 -4.67
N ARG A 761 12.42 29.22 -4.36
CA ARG A 761 11.29 29.40 -3.41
C ARG A 761 11.74 29.77 -2.01
N ALA A 762 12.86 29.25 -1.57
CA ALA A 762 13.43 29.55 -0.26
C ALA A 762 14.23 30.87 -0.23
N GLY A 763 14.19 31.67 -1.28
CA GLY A 763 14.88 32.95 -1.32
C GLY A 763 16.42 32.85 -1.46
N ILE A 764 16.95 31.69 -1.82
CA ILE A 764 18.35 31.49 -2.17
C ILE A 764 18.66 32.23 -3.48
N THR A 765 19.79 32.92 -3.53
CA THR A 765 20.21 33.73 -4.69
C THR A 765 21.43 33.16 -5.39
N GLU A 766 22.23 32.36 -4.72
CA GLU A 766 23.45 31.75 -5.24
C GLU A 766 23.42 30.23 -5.09
N LEU A 767 23.82 29.55 -6.14
CA LEU A 767 23.81 28.09 -6.20
C LEU A 767 25.16 27.54 -6.62
N ILE A 768 25.69 26.57 -5.89
CA ILE A 768 26.92 25.85 -6.22
C ILE A 768 26.55 24.46 -6.74
N LEU A 769 27.01 24.18 -7.95
CA LEU A 769 26.74 22.94 -8.67
C LEU A 769 28.04 22.37 -9.26
N CYS A 770 28.05 21.07 -9.52
CA CYS A 770 29.12 20.46 -10.30
C CYS A 770 29.17 21.06 -11.73
N GLU A 771 30.37 21.27 -12.28
CA GLU A 771 30.56 21.74 -13.65
C GLU A 771 29.83 20.88 -14.68
N ASP A 772 29.78 19.56 -14.47
CA ASP A 772 29.12 18.61 -15.36
C ASP A 772 27.58 18.73 -15.34
N ASN A 773 26.99 19.42 -14.34
CA ASN A 773 25.55 19.75 -14.29
C ASN A 773 25.20 21.05 -15.02
N ARG A 774 26.14 21.74 -15.64
CA ARG A 774 25.88 22.95 -16.44
C ARG A 774 24.85 22.68 -17.54
N LYS A 775 24.98 21.55 -18.22
CA LYS A 775 24.02 21.10 -19.26
C LYS A 775 22.58 21.00 -18.73
N ASP A 776 22.40 20.47 -17.51
CA ASP A 776 21.07 20.31 -16.93
C ASP A 776 20.42 21.67 -16.59
N VAL A 777 21.26 22.68 -16.26
CA VAL A 777 20.79 24.05 -16.01
C VAL A 777 20.42 24.76 -17.32
N GLU A 778 21.19 24.54 -18.40
CA GLU A 778 20.95 25.14 -19.73
C GLU A 778 19.63 24.64 -20.35
N GLU A 779 19.17 23.43 -20.00
CA GLU A 779 17.89 22.88 -20.43
C GLU A 779 16.68 23.50 -19.69
N ILE A 780 16.90 24.22 -18.58
CA ILE A 780 15.84 24.86 -17.81
C ILE A 780 15.41 26.17 -18.46
N LYS A 781 14.10 26.39 -18.59
CA LYS A 781 13.55 27.64 -19.14
C LYS A 781 14.09 28.86 -18.37
N ALA A 782 14.48 29.91 -19.10
CA ALA A 782 15.11 31.11 -18.55
C ALA A 782 14.27 31.79 -17.44
N GLU A 783 12.94 31.72 -17.51
CA GLU A 783 12.02 32.26 -16.50
C GLU A 783 12.18 31.63 -15.12
N TYR A 784 12.57 30.35 -15.07
CA TYR A 784 12.74 29.60 -13.82
C TYR A 784 14.09 29.90 -13.15
N VAL A 785 15.13 30.20 -13.91
CA VAL A 785 16.46 30.51 -13.40
C VAL A 785 16.72 32.01 -13.20
N ALA A 786 15.79 32.84 -13.62
CA ALA A 786 15.92 34.30 -13.51
C ALA A 786 16.10 34.73 -12.03
N GLY A 787 17.14 35.58 -11.77
CA GLY A 787 17.49 36.07 -10.44
C GLY A 787 18.39 35.13 -9.62
N LEU A 788 18.84 34.01 -10.17
CA LEU A 788 19.79 33.10 -9.57
C LEU A 788 21.19 33.24 -10.19
N THR A 789 22.22 33.15 -9.37
CA THR A 789 23.62 33.10 -9.78
C THR A 789 24.15 31.68 -9.59
N PHE A 790 24.75 31.10 -10.63
CA PHE A 790 25.28 29.75 -10.62
C PHE A 790 26.81 29.75 -10.57
N HIS A 791 27.36 29.04 -9.59
CA HIS A 791 28.78 28.77 -9.48
C HIS A 791 29.04 27.29 -9.82
N TYR A 792 29.79 27.06 -10.87
CA TYR A 792 30.12 25.71 -11.31
C TYR A 792 31.53 25.35 -10.83
N VAL A 793 31.63 24.23 -10.10
CA VAL A 793 32.86 23.82 -9.44
C VAL A 793 33.26 22.40 -9.85
N LYS A 794 34.57 22.12 -9.79
CA LYS A 794 35.14 20.78 -10.04
C LYS A 794 35.73 20.17 -8.79
N ARG A 795 36.12 21.02 -7.83
CA ARG A 795 36.78 20.59 -6.61
C ARG A 795 36.15 21.26 -5.39
N ILE A 796 36.23 20.56 -4.25
CA ILE A 796 35.67 21.04 -2.99
C ILE A 796 36.36 22.30 -2.48
N GLU A 797 37.66 22.48 -2.79
CA GLU A 797 38.41 23.67 -2.40
C GLU A 797 37.82 24.95 -3.01
N GLU A 798 37.29 24.84 -4.25
CA GLU A 798 36.57 25.94 -4.91
C GLU A 798 35.28 26.28 -4.16
N VAL A 799 34.55 25.25 -3.70
CA VAL A 799 33.33 25.44 -2.88
C VAL A 799 33.67 26.20 -1.60
N LEU A 800 34.66 25.71 -0.86
CA LEU A 800 35.05 26.30 0.43
C LEU A 800 35.47 27.77 0.25
N SER A 801 36.18 28.11 -0.81
CA SER A 801 36.61 29.49 -1.11
C SER A 801 35.48 30.43 -1.44
N LEU A 802 34.37 29.93 -2.02
CA LEU A 802 33.18 30.70 -2.37
C LEU A 802 32.23 30.95 -1.21
N VAL A 803 32.21 30.02 -0.24
CA VAL A 803 31.16 29.94 0.79
C VAL A 803 31.64 30.40 2.16
N LEU A 804 32.89 30.11 2.56
CA LEU A 804 33.42 30.43 3.88
C LEU A 804 34.05 31.84 3.91
N GLN A 805 33.54 32.67 4.84
CA GLN A 805 34.00 34.06 5.03
C GLN A 805 35.04 34.18 6.11
#